data_5304069a96749fbea1fff96681e64e2a
#
_entry.id   5304069a96749fbea1fff96681e64e2a
#
_cell.length_a   1.000
_cell.length_b   1.000
_cell.length_c   1.000
_cell.angle_alpha   90.00
_cell.angle_beta   90.00
_cell.angle_gamma   90.00
#
_symmetry.space_group_name_H-M   'P 1'
#
loop_
_entity.id
_entity.type
_entity.pdbx_description
1 polymer ?
#
loop_
_entity_poly.entity_id
_entity_poly.type
_entity_poly.pdbx_seq_one_letter_code
_entity_poly.pdbx_strand_id
1 'polypeptide(L)'
;MSNAFASLRRDVLLTSFSRHGSGGDASSSGACAAAGGKSPSAACDALARSLRRGEYEDVLRSDVVRRALGLASATEVTVSDVDAHYAAVSRRVVTAARAERDGSGDEDEAFAIAVAGVAALYIFVRSTVTGPRTEKATATPFVDDAAKETSDAWDAYARERLSLDGEDLLGRCDMPQYLLLARIILLDRFVDSLAWVRALDVPALTLKAARAAMPTERVFARDSHDALCVWFAARVAITHQRALAGQSPTLRGELLGLHAYNLVTFTPVRIEGQTAHRDEIMFESMARLEASLMEHQYGHVDSAYMLQRGAAIALGLSHEITGALGYRTVHQQNAKTQLVLNVDMESKDWGDSDDEVDDGGSEQAGELDIERSSQAMARIATELMGLSEDGSQVLTKPRLVEGAPPSMQLPSAAQAVLIAAAITVRKKQADDGLRSYEMAPYTEFVGSQEKSQPILRAATTVLTSRHERDRARTRERSLLVLEDLVQTLERAHPKVSSRMRYVFSTWFPPAATLKKELGEQLVSIGMVGAALELFEEVELWDPLIVCLSLLGKKQQAADLVRRRLDADDRNPKLWCALGDALDDEQYYWKAWEVSGERNARARRSLARRAAARGDWAAAAEHWMSALKINPLFPDGWFSGGYACLKCDRTDEALAAFVRCTQIDVENGQAWNNVAALSIRLKRFTAAHTALCEAIKHQRTSWHTWENHAMVCAKVGKFATSALALLKVLELTQGARVHIETIQTLVERVREAREDPEGAKWIQDAANWDEEEAAAKEEEEESWANTEMGDLAADMLEAFSGVELPSMSYAPKTESAHPSGMPRVALQLEAALEQVLVRSATGGSAGERKVKETSHIWALMAEFKTILGQHEEATDARLKSVRALDSSGWRRDIESYEDYAVATKFMVNAVMSDIEAGRGGSADSLRLHLKSVVKVGEKQGFEESDAYTQMSSLLEKVSST
;
A
#
# COMPACT_ATOMS: atom_id res chain seq x y z
N MET A 1 28.45 -34.35 0.30
CA MET A 1 29.02 -33.00 0.40
C MET A 1 29.73 -32.89 1.73
N SER A 2 30.93 -32.28 1.80
CA SER A 2 31.62 -32.18 3.06
C SER A 2 30.90 -31.19 3.97
N ASN A 3 30.70 -31.58 5.23
CA ASN A 3 30.07 -30.73 6.25
C ASN A 3 30.72 -29.34 6.39
N ALA A 4 31.97 -29.20 5.97
CA ALA A 4 32.75 -27.97 6.08
C ALA A 4 32.32 -26.89 5.04
N PHE A 5 32.09 -27.25 3.78
CA PHE A 5 31.51 -26.29 2.79
C PHE A 5 30.09 -25.93 3.08
N ALA A 6 29.28 -26.86 3.60
CA ALA A 6 27.92 -26.57 4.03
C ALA A 6 27.93 -25.53 5.16
N SER A 7 28.84 -25.67 6.16
CA SER A 7 29.03 -24.69 7.23
C SER A 7 29.41 -23.31 6.66
N LEU A 8 30.38 -23.24 5.75
CA LEU A 8 30.86 -21.99 5.19
C LEU A 8 29.79 -21.26 4.35
N ARG A 9 28.98 -21.99 3.58
CA ARG A 9 27.84 -21.45 2.84
C ARG A 9 26.75 -20.92 3.77
N ARG A 10 26.46 -21.67 4.85
CA ARG A 10 25.55 -21.24 5.90
C ARG A 10 26.05 -19.97 6.59
N ASP A 11 27.35 -19.88 6.88
CA ASP A 11 27.96 -18.69 7.45
C ASP A 11 27.79 -17.45 6.55
N VAL A 12 27.97 -17.60 5.23
CA VAL A 12 27.73 -16.51 4.26
C VAL A 12 26.27 -16.07 4.27
N LEU A 13 25.30 -17.00 4.34
CA LEU A 13 23.88 -16.64 4.45
C LEU A 13 23.59 -15.87 5.75
N LEU A 14 24.17 -16.30 6.86
CA LEU A 14 23.99 -15.69 8.17
C LEU A 14 24.62 -14.30 8.28
N THR A 15 25.60 -13.91 7.44
CA THR A 15 26.20 -12.57 7.48
C THR A 15 25.19 -11.44 7.39
N SER A 16 24.01 -11.74 6.83
CA SER A 16 22.92 -10.76 6.68
C SER A 16 22.04 -10.61 7.91
N PHE A 17 22.17 -11.48 8.91
CA PHE A 17 21.26 -11.55 10.05
C PHE A 17 21.98 -11.60 11.39
N SER A 18 23.09 -12.32 11.50
CA SER A 18 23.78 -12.50 12.76
C SER A 18 25.28 -12.18 12.69
N ARG A 19 25.86 -11.88 13.85
CA ARG A 19 27.28 -11.58 14.00
C ARG A 19 28.15 -12.81 13.87
N HIS A 20 27.69 -13.92 14.40
CA HIS A 20 28.39 -15.20 14.38
C HIS A 20 27.56 -16.15 13.54
N GLY A 21 28.07 -16.51 12.36
CA GLY A 21 27.80 -17.84 11.86
C GLY A 21 28.18 -18.78 12.99
N SER A 22 27.38 -19.81 13.28
CA SER A 22 27.66 -20.76 14.34
C SER A 22 29.14 -21.20 14.25
N GLY A 23 30.00 -20.44 14.87
CA GLY A 23 31.38 -20.78 15.11
C GLY A 23 31.36 -22.00 16.02
N GLY A 24 31.16 -23.18 15.42
CA GLY A 24 31.54 -24.38 16.09
C GLY A 24 33.01 -24.21 16.47
N ASP A 25 33.29 -24.26 17.75
CA ASP A 25 34.65 -24.26 18.26
C ASP A 25 35.58 -25.04 17.34
N ALA A 26 36.74 -24.53 17.10
CA ALA A 26 37.82 -25.18 16.34
C ALA A 26 38.17 -26.60 16.83
N SER A 27 37.50 -27.10 17.88
CA SER A 27 37.59 -28.46 18.44
C SER A 27 36.77 -29.51 17.68
N SER A 28 35.84 -29.13 16.75
CA SER A 28 35.13 -30.09 15.93
C SER A 28 35.87 -30.52 14.63
N SER A 29 37.05 -29.93 14.35
CA SER A 29 37.85 -30.30 13.18
C SER A 29 38.42 -31.76 13.25
N GLY A 30 38.31 -32.40 14.41
CA GLY A 30 38.76 -33.80 14.56
C GLY A 30 37.74 -34.86 14.13
N ALA A 31 36.44 -34.54 13.97
CA ALA A 31 35.40 -35.53 13.67
C ALA A 31 35.08 -35.65 12.15
N CYS A 32 35.49 -34.66 11.33
CA CYS A 32 35.16 -34.61 9.91
C CYS A 32 36.10 -35.40 8.99
N ALA A 33 37.18 -35.94 9.50
CA ALA A 33 38.18 -36.67 8.69
C ALA A 33 37.72 -38.06 8.20
N ALA A 34 36.54 -38.54 8.58
CA ALA A 34 36.06 -39.88 8.25
C ALA A 34 35.12 -39.93 7.02
N ALA A 35 34.60 -38.81 6.54
CA ALA A 35 33.77 -38.78 5.32
C ALA A 35 34.56 -38.06 4.23
N GLY A 36 35.08 -38.79 3.23
CA GLY A 36 36.02 -38.38 2.18
C GLY A 36 35.67 -37.16 1.31
N GLY A 37 35.15 -36.06 1.90
CA GLY A 37 34.90 -34.75 1.29
C GLY A 37 36.08 -33.82 1.45
N LYS A 38 36.38 -33.00 0.43
CA LYS A 38 37.38 -31.92 0.50
C LYS A 38 36.96 -30.87 1.54
N SER A 39 37.87 -30.45 2.41
CA SER A 39 37.68 -29.30 3.27
C SER A 39 37.92 -28.01 2.47
N PRO A 40 37.19 -26.88 2.76
CA PRO A 40 37.46 -25.61 2.11
C PRO A 40 38.91 -25.20 2.31
N SER A 41 39.45 -24.48 1.30
CA SER A 41 40.81 -23.95 1.41
C SER A 41 40.85 -22.82 2.45
N ALA A 42 42.00 -22.58 3.07
CA ALA A 42 42.21 -21.45 3.96
C ALA A 42 41.89 -20.11 3.28
N ALA A 43 41.94 -20.04 1.95
CA ALA A 43 41.59 -18.88 1.15
C ALA A 43 40.07 -18.64 1.14
N CYS A 44 39.24 -19.67 1.01
CA CYS A 44 37.76 -19.54 1.09
C CYS A 44 37.31 -19.12 2.49
N ASP A 45 37.93 -19.63 3.54
CA ASP A 45 37.69 -19.15 4.93
C ASP A 45 38.09 -17.70 5.12
N ALA A 46 39.17 -17.22 4.46
CA ALA A 46 39.59 -15.83 4.50
C ALA A 46 38.55 -14.94 3.81
N LEU A 47 38.04 -15.33 2.61
CA LEU A 47 36.99 -14.60 1.89
C LEU A 47 35.71 -14.44 2.72
N ALA A 48 35.25 -15.52 3.37
CA ALA A 48 34.07 -15.48 4.23
C ALA A 48 34.29 -14.55 5.45
N ARG A 49 35.51 -14.52 6.01
CA ARG A 49 35.83 -13.61 7.10
C ARG A 49 35.87 -12.14 6.66
N SER A 50 36.46 -11.81 5.53
CA SER A 50 36.48 -10.46 4.97
C SER A 50 35.07 -9.98 4.66
N LEU A 51 34.21 -10.85 4.10
CA LEU A 51 32.81 -10.53 3.86
C LEU A 51 32.07 -10.18 5.17
N ARG A 52 32.29 -10.96 6.25
CA ARG A 52 31.69 -10.69 7.59
C ARG A 52 32.17 -9.39 8.20
N ARG A 53 33.42 -8.97 7.96
CA ARG A 53 33.98 -7.71 8.45
C ARG A 53 33.52 -6.50 7.68
N GLY A 54 32.87 -6.67 6.51
CA GLY A 54 32.48 -5.57 5.63
C GLY A 54 33.58 -5.09 4.71
N GLU A 55 34.65 -5.87 4.54
CA GLU A 55 35.79 -5.62 3.66
C GLU A 55 35.50 -6.12 2.23
N TYR A 56 34.42 -5.59 1.62
CA TYR A 56 33.87 -6.11 0.37
C TYR A 56 34.78 -5.88 -0.84
N GLU A 57 35.48 -4.75 -0.88
CA GLU A 57 36.46 -4.42 -1.92
C GLU A 57 37.66 -5.37 -1.87
N ASP A 58 38.11 -5.73 -0.69
CA ASP A 58 39.24 -6.67 -0.51
C ASP A 58 38.87 -8.08 -0.98
N VAL A 59 37.60 -8.47 -0.82
CA VAL A 59 37.09 -9.73 -1.39
C VAL A 59 37.24 -9.73 -2.90
N LEU A 60 36.78 -8.67 -3.59
CA LEU A 60 36.85 -8.57 -5.05
C LEU A 60 38.29 -8.45 -5.58
N ARG A 61 39.21 -7.83 -4.82
CA ARG A 61 40.62 -7.68 -5.16
C ARG A 61 41.47 -8.92 -4.89
N SER A 62 40.93 -9.90 -4.18
CA SER A 62 41.68 -11.11 -3.84
C SER A 62 42.09 -11.90 -5.08
N ASP A 63 43.33 -12.47 -5.09
CA ASP A 63 43.83 -13.28 -6.18
C ASP A 63 42.96 -14.54 -6.43
N VAL A 64 42.29 -15.03 -5.40
CA VAL A 64 41.40 -16.21 -5.52
C VAL A 64 40.18 -15.85 -6.35
N VAL A 65 39.52 -14.75 -6.08
CA VAL A 65 38.36 -14.25 -6.83
C VAL A 65 38.78 -13.86 -8.26
N ARG A 66 39.88 -13.13 -8.42
CA ARG A 66 40.37 -12.74 -9.74
C ARG A 66 40.66 -13.94 -10.62
N ARG A 67 41.31 -14.98 -10.10
CA ARG A 67 41.53 -16.24 -10.82
C ARG A 67 40.25 -16.96 -11.15
N ALA A 68 39.32 -17.07 -10.18
CA ALA A 68 38.06 -17.74 -10.38
C ALA A 68 37.19 -17.06 -11.44
N LEU A 69 37.20 -15.71 -11.51
CA LEU A 69 36.52 -14.93 -12.55
C LEU A 69 37.32 -14.88 -13.89
N GLY A 70 38.53 -15.45 -13.97
CA GLY A 70 39.36 -15.40 -15.18
C GLY A 70 40.03 -14.07 -15.44
N LEU A 71 40.19 -13.24 -14.41
CA LEU A 71 40.70 -11.87 -14.48
C LEU A 71 42.19 -11.78 -14.12
N ALA A 72 42.95 -12.83 -14.34
CA ALA A 72 44.39 -12.81 -14.07
C ALA A 72 45.08 -11.76 -14.95
N SER A 73 45.71 -10.75 -14.30
CA SER A 73 46.59 -9.73 -14.90
C SER A 73 45.97 -8.80 -15.96
N ALA A 74 44.81 -8.19 -15.72
CA ALA A 74 44.38 -7.07 -16.56
C ALA A 74 45.12 -5.77 -16.10
N THR A 75 46.25 -5.49 -16.75
CA THR A 75 47.00 -4.26 -16.47
C THR A 75 46.44 -3.03 -17.21
N GLU A 76 45.64 -3.19 -18.24
CA GLU A 76 44.99 -2.10 -18.96
C GLU A 76 43.69 -2.58 -19.59
N VAL A 77 42.56 -2.15 -19.08
CA VAL A 77 41.25 -2.31 -19.72
C VAL A 77 40.85 -0.99 -20.34
N THR A 78 40.71 -0.95 -21.66
CA THR A 78 40.24 0.24 -22.37
C THR A 78 38.73 0.33 -22.35
N VAL A 79 38.18 1.56 -22.49
CA VAL A 79 36.74 1.84 -22.52
C VAL A 79 35.98 0.99 -23.56
N SER A 80 36.62 0.68 -24.69
CA SER A 80 36.08 -0.16 -25.77
C SER A 80 35.86 -1.61 -25.38
N ASP A 81 36.45 -2.06 -24.27
CA ASP A 81 36.47 -3.46 -23.87
C ASP A 81 35.50 -3.82 -22.73
N VAL A 82 34.70 -2.82 -22.26
CA VAL A 82 33.79 -3.04 -21.12
C VAL A 82 32.79 -4.17 -21.39
N ASP A 83 32.18 -4.20 -22.58
CA ASP A 83 31.25 -5.28 -22.96
C ASP A 83 31.94 -6.64 -23.04
N ALA A 84 33.13 -6.67 -23.67
CA ALA A 84 33.93 -7.89 -23.79
C ALA A 84 34.33 -8.44 -22.41
N HIS A 85 34.61 -7.55 -21.47
CA HIS A 85 34.98 -7.89 -20.10
C HIS A 85 33.80 -8.53 -19.34
N TYR A 86 32.62 -7.90 -19.31
CA TYR A 86 31.44 -8.51 -18.72
C TYR A 86 31.00 -9.80 -19.39
N ALA A 87 31.14 -9.90 -20.72
CA ALA A 87 30.89 -11.13 -21.47
C ALA A 87 31.88 -12.23 -21.11
N ALA A 88 33.15 -11.92 -20.82
CA ALA A 88 34.15 -12.89 -20.38
C ALA A 88 33.79 -13.41 -18.96
N VAL A 89 33.44 -12.54 -18.04
CA VAL A 89 32.97 -12.92 -16.69
C VAL A 89 31.73 -13.79 -16.77
N SER A 90 30.73 -13.41 -17.55
CA SER A 90 29.51 -14.18 -17.75
C SER A 90 29.78 -15.58 -18.26
N ARG A 91 30.64 -15.71 -19.32
CA ARG A 91 31.04 -17.03 -19.86
C ARG A 91 31.71 -17.88 -18.78
N ARG A 92 32.58 -17.30 -17.96
CA ARG A 92 33.30 -18.04 -16.91
C ARG A 92 32.34 -18.52 -15.83
N VAL A 93 31.43 -17.67 -15.37
CA VAL A 93 30.39 -17.98 -14.37
C VAL A 93 29.50 -19.15 -14.86
N VAL A 94 29.04 -19.10 -16.12
CA VAL A 94 28.20 -20.15 -16.71
C VAL A 94 29.00 -21.46 -16.85
N THR A 95 30.25 -21.38 -17.21
CA THR A 95 31.12 -22.59 -17.35
C THR A 95 31.37 -23.25 -16.00
N ALA A 96 31.69 -22.48 -14.97
CA ALA A 96 31.84 -22.96 -13.59
C ALA A 96 30.55 -23.58 -13.05
N ALA A 97 29.40 -22.93 -13.28
CA ALA A 97 28.11 -23.46 -12.90
C ALA A 97 27.71 -24.77 -13.58
N ARG A 98 28.10 -24.97 -14.82
CA ARG A 98 27.92 -26.25 -15.55
C ARG A 98 28.82 -27.35 -14.98
N ALA A 99 30.10 -27.05 -14.78
CA ALA A 99 31.07 -27.98 -14.22
C ALA A 99 30.68 -28.44 -12.81
N GLU A 100 30.14 -27.55 -12.00
CA GLU A 100 29.62 -27.89 -10.66
C GLU A 100 28.43 -28.85 -10.73
N ARG A 101 27.48 -28.63 -11.65
CA ARG A 101 26.32 -29.51 -11.86
C ARG A 101 26.71 -30.89 -12.34
N ASP A 102 27.73 -30.97 -13.18
CA ASP A 102 28.25 -32.20 -13.71
C ASP A 102 29.19 -32.95 -12.73
N GLY A 103 29.43 -32.35 -11.55
CA GLY A 103 30.29 -32.92 -10.51
C GLY A 103 31.79 -32.89 -10.84
N SER A 104 32.18 -32.17 -11.90
CA SER A 104 33.58 -32.03 -12.35
C SER A 104 34.20 -30.69 -11.90
N GLY A 105 33.42 -29.80 -11.26
CA GLY A 105 33.85 -28.46 -10.86
C GLY A 105 34.68 -28.44 -9.58
N ASP A 106 35.49 -27.38 -9.44
CA ASP A 106 36.21 -27.07 -8.20
C ASP A 106 35.26 -26.32 -7.23
N GLU A 107 35.01 -26.90 -6.07
CA GLU A 107 34.14 -26.30 -5.05
C GLU A 107 34.71 -24.97 -4.53
N ASP A 108 36.04 -24.82 -4.42
CA ASP A 108 36.70 -23.57 -4.03
C ASP A 108 36.45 -22.45 -5.05
N GLU A 109 36.52 -22.75 -6.33
CA GLU A 109 36.23 -21.80 -7.41
C GLU A 109 34.77 -21.38 -7.41
N ALA A 110 33.84 -22.30 -7.30
CA ALA A 110 32.42 -22.04 -7.29
C ALA A 110 32.03 -21.15 -6.08
N PHE A 111 32.61 -21.45 -4.92
CA PHE A 111 32.40 -20.65 -3.71
C PHE A 111 32.99 -19.23 -3.85
N ALA A 112 34.20 -19.08 -4.38
CA ALA A 112 34.84 -17.80 -4.60
C ALA A 112 34.02 -16.90 -5.57
N ILE A 113 33.47 -17.48 -6.64
CA ILE A 113 32.56 -16.78 -7.57
C ILE A 113 31.30 -16.29 -6.83
N ALA A 114 30.65 -17.13 -6.04
CA ALA A 114 29.43 -16.74 -5.32
C ALA A 114 29.70 -15.61 -4.33
N VAL A 115 30.78 -15.72 -3.56
CA VAL A 115 31.18 -14.68 -2.58
C VAL A 115 31.52 -13.36 -3.28
N ALA A 116 32.14 -13.42 -4.46
CA ALA A 116 32.37 -12.22 -5.28
C ALA A 116 31.07 -11.52 -5.68
N GLY A 117 30.03 -12.28 -6.08
CA GLY A 117 28.72 -11.73 -6.39
C GLY A 117 28.06 -11.09 -5.19
N VAL A 118 28.16 -11.71 -4.00
CA VAL A 118 27.65 -11.15 -2.74
C VAL A 118 28.39 -9.87 -2.36
N ALA A 119 29.72 -9.84 -2.49
CA ALA A 119 30.52 -8.65 -2.21
C ALA A 119 30.16 -7.50 -3.14
N ALA A 120 29.98 -7.76 -4.44
CA ALA A 120 29.56 -6.76 -5.42
C ALA A 120 28.17 -6.18 -5.06
N LEU A 121 27.21 -7.03 -4.70
CA LEU A 121 25.89 -6.58 -4.22
C LEU A 121 26.02 -5.67 -2.99
N TYR A 122 26.85 -6.05 -2.04
CA TYR A 122 27.02 -5.29 -0.80
C TYR A 122 27.71 -3.93 -1.01
N ILE A 123 28.68 -3.84 -1.94
CA ILE A 123 29.27 -2.56 -2.35
C ILE A 123 28.20 -1.63 -2.92
N PHE A 124 27.36 -2.15 -3.81
CA PHE A 124 26.25 -1.38 -4.36
C PHE A 124 25.26 -0.91 -3.31
N VAL A 125 24.80 -1.82 -2.43
CA VAL A 125 23.85 -1.51 -1.36
C VAL A 125 24.43 -0.51 -0.37
N ARG A 126 25.72 -0.63 -0.03
CA ARG A 126 26.41 0.35 0.79
C ARG A 126 26.38 1.75 0.15
N SER A 127 26.72 1.84 -1.11
CA SER A 127 26.82 3.13 -1.81
C SER A 127 25.45 3.80 -2.02
N THR A 128 24.40 3.00 -2.22
CA THR A 128 23.07 3.51 -2.63
C THR A 128 22.01 3.46 -1.54
N VAL A 129 22.14 2.64 -0.49
CA VAL A 129 21.08 2.41 0.52
C VAL A 129 21.56 2.74 1.93
N THR A 130 22.62 2.09 2.42
CA THR A 130 22.98 2.12 3.85
C THR A 130 24.08 3.13 4.18
N GLY A 131 24.84 3.60 3.20
CA GLY A 131 26.03 4.46 3.42
C GLY A 131 27.16 3.73 4.22
N PRO A 132 28.28 4.41 4.45
CA PRO A 132 28.70 5.63 3.79
C PRO A 132 29.03 5.41 2.32
N ARG A 133 28.94 6.48 1.52
CA ARG A 133 29.29 6.39 0.10
C ARG A 133 30.76 6.01 -0.06
N THR A 134 31.05 5.15 -1.03
CA THR A 134 32.42 4.74 -1.35
C THR A 134 33.11 5.85 -2.12
N GLU A 135 34.38 6.09 -1.83
CA GLU A 135 35.19 7.03 -2.61
C GLU A 135 35.38 6.55 -4.05
N LYS A 136 35.46 7.50 -5.00
CA LYS A 136 35.55 7.21 -6.44
C LYS A 136 36.73 6.34 -6.86
N ALA A 137 37.76 6.22 -6.03
CA ALA A 137 38.96 5.41 -6.30
C ALA A 137 38.69 3.92 -6.44
N THR A 138 37.50 3.44 -5.98
CA THR A 138 37.09 2.03 -6.10
C THR A 138 36.02 1.81 -7.18
N ALA A 139 35.87 2.76 -8.11
CA ALA A 139 34.79 2.81 -9.08
C ALA A 139 34.81 1.67 -10.10
N THR A 140 35.93 1.00 -10.32
CA THR A 140 36.04 -0.12 -11.25
C THR A 140 36.28 -1.43 -10.51
N PRO A 141 35.44 -2.47 -10.72
CA PRO A 141 35.60 -3.74 -10.00
C PRO A 141 36.93 -4.47 -10.28
N PHE A 142 37.60 -4.13 -11.37
CA PHE A 142 38.66 -4.95 -11.93
C PHE A 142 39.97 -4.25 -12.21
N VAL A 143 39.98 -2.91 -12.13
CA VAL A 143 41.16 -2.10 -12.46
C VAL A 143 41.50 -1.22 -11.27
N ASP A 144 42.70 -1.40 -10.75
CA ASP A 144 43.25 -0.51 -9.74
C ASP A 144 43.65 0.80 -10.41
N ASP A 145 43.30 1.95 -9.83
CA ASP A 145 43.63 3.32 -10.33
C ASP A 145 43.10 3.69 -11.73
N ALA A 146 41.85 3.32 -12.02
CA ALA A 146 41.24 3.71 -13.28
C ALA A 146 41.08 5.25 -13.40
N ALA A 147 41.41 5.78 -14.57
CA ALA A 147 41.17 7.19 -14.88
C ALA A 147 39.65 7.48 -14.80
N LYS A 148 39.28 8.72 -14.47
CA LYS A 148 37.86 9.13 -14.31
C LYS A 148 37.02 8.81 -15.56
N GLU A 149 37.59 8.99 -16.75
CA GLU A 149 36.93 8.69 -18.02
C GLU A 149 36.58 7.21 -18.17
N THR A 150 37.44 6.32 -17.69
CA THR A 150 37.20 4.88 -17.66
C THR A 150 36.07 4.53 -16.68
N SER A 151 36.02 5.16 -15.50
CA SER A 151 34.95 4.98 -14.52
C SER A 151 33.59 5.44 -15.06
N ASP A 152 33.56 6.61 -15.70
CA ASP A 152 32.32 7.17 -16.27
C ASP A 152 31.78 6.26 -17.41
N ALA A 153 32.64 5.63 -18.18
CA ALA A 153 32.22 4.67 -19.22
C ALA A 153 31.65 3.36 -18.64
N TRP A 154 32.22 2.84 -17.56
CA TRP A 154 31.69 1.68 -16.86
C TRP A 154 30.31 1.97 -16.25
N ASP A 155 30.16 3.15 -15.68
CA ASP A 155 28.87 3.61 -15.14
C ASP A 155 27.80 3.74 -16.24
N ALA A 156 28.14 4.38 -17.36
CA ALA A 156 27.21 4.55 -18.49
C ALA A 156 26.76 3.20 -19.07
N TYR A 157 27.71 2.28 -19.29
CA TYR A 157 27.41 0.94 -19.75
C TYR A 157 26.50 0.17 -18.78
N ALA A 158 26.81 0.22 -17.48
CA ALA A 158 26.00 -0.45 -16.48
C ALA A 158 24.59 0.14 -16.39
N ARG A 159 24.45 1.46 -16.48
CA ARG A 159 23.13 2.12 -16.49
C ARG A 159 22.28 1.69 -17.67
N GLU A 160 22.85 1.60 -18.86
CA GLU A 160 22.16 1.14 -20.06
C GLU A 160 21.67 -0.31 -19.89
N ARG A 161 22.53 -1.19 -19.37
CA ARG A 161 22.19 -2.62 -19.17
C ARG A 161 21.21 -2.87 -18.02
N LEU A 162 21.16 -2.00 -17.02
CA LEU A 162 20.25 -2.09 -15.89
C LEU A 162 18.91 -1.38 -16.16
N SER A 163 18.77 -0.63 -17.25
CA SER A 163 17.47 -0.09 -17.66
C SER A 163 16.61 -1.20 -18.25
N LEU A 164 15.44 -1.44 -17.67
CA LEU A 164 14.53 -2.54 -18.04
C LEU A 164 13.11 -2.03 -18.26
N ASP A 165 12.40 -2.64 -19.23
CA ASP A 165 10.97 -2.38 -19.47
C ASP A 165 10.64 -0.89 -19.65
N GLY A 166 11.56 -0.14 -20.25
CA GLY A 166 11.42 1.31 -20.46
C GLY A 166 11.56 2.16 -19.19
N GLU A 167 11.96 1.57 -18.08
CA GLU A 167 12.26 2.25 -16.83
C GLU A 167 13.78 2.31 -16.62
N ASP A 168 14.25 3.48 -16.24
CA ASP A 168 15.64 3.75 -15.97
C ASP A 168 15.93 3.75 -14.46
N LEU A 169 17.22 3.75 -14.08
CA LEU A 169 17.62 3.93 -12.69
C LEU A 169 17.16 5.30 -12.16
N LEU A 170 16.68 5.34 -10.91
CA LEU A 170 16.19 6.56 -10.28
C LEU A 170 17.33 7.51 -9.91
N GLY A 171 17.34 8.68 -10.48
CA GLY A 171 18.29 9.73 -10.17
C GLY A 171 19.74 9.30 -10.34
N ARG A 172 20.62 9.88 -9.50
CA ARG A 172 22.03 9.51 -9.43
C ARG A 172 22.17 8.21 -8.65
N CYS A 173 22.43 7.14 -9.37
CA CYS A 173 22.75 5.84 -8.81
C CYS A 173 24.25 5.68 -8.77
N ASP A 174 24.83 5.61 -7.57
CA ASP A 174 26.28 5.45 -7.43
C ASP A 174 26.66 3.98 -7.63
N MET A 175 27.74 3.72 -8.37
CA MET A 175 28.34 2.40 -8.57
C MET A 175 27.43 1.33 -9.23
N PRO A 176 26.69 1.63 -10.30
CA PRO A 176 25.79 0.67 -10.96
C PRO A 176 26.54 -0.54 -11.53
N GLN A 177 27.83 -0.40 -11.88
CA GLN A 177 28.67 -1.49 -12.36
C GLN A 177 28.77 -2.65 -11.38
N TYR A 178 28.70 -2.42 -10.08
CA TYR A 178 28.72 -3.49 -9.09
C TYR A 178 27.39 -4.23 -9.01
N LEU A 179 26.26 -3.54 -9.21
CA LEU A 179 24.96 -4.20 -9.33
C LEU A 179 24.91 -5.07 -10.61
N LEU A 180 25.43 -4.56 -11.72
CA LEU A 180 25.53 -5.33 -12.97
C LEU A 180 26.40 -6.58 -12.77
N LEU A 181 27.56 -6.44 -12.13
CA LEU A 181 28.43 -7.57 -11.80
C LEU A 181 27.74 -8.60 -10.91
N ALA A 182 27.07 -8.15 -9.84
CA ALA A 182 26.30 -9.04 -8.97
C ALA A 182 25.18 -9.76 -9.73
N ARG A 183 24.49 -9.06 -10.66
CA ARG A 183 23.46 -9.63 -11.51
C ARG A 183 24.04 -10.73 -12.39
N ILE A 184 25.13 -10.49 -13.08
CA ILE A 184 25.80 -11.49 -13.95
C ILE A 184 26.22 -12.72 -13.15
N ILE A 185 26.81 -12.54 -11.99
CA ILE A 185 27.33 -13.65 -11.18
C ILE A 185 26.21 -14.44 -10.51
N LEU A 186 25.20 -13.77 -9.91
CA LEU A 186 24.24 -14.42 -9.05
C LEU A 186 22.88 -14.68 -9.73
N LEU A 187 22.44 -13.81 -10.64
CA LEU A 187 21.12 -13.90 -11.25
C LEU A 187 21.16 -14.47 -12.66
N ASP A 188 22.02 -13.97 -13.54
CA ASP A 188 22.03 -14.40 -14.94
C ASP A 188 22.57 -15.83 -15.10
N ARG A 189 23.31 -16.34 -14.10
CA ARG A 189 23.70 -17.74 -13.98
C ARG A 189 22.52 -18.72 -14.08
N PHE A 190 21.32 -18.29 -13.61
CA PHE A 190 20.12 -19.11 -13.54
C PHE A 190 19.13 -18.88 -14.68
N VAL A 191 19.45 -18.03 -15.65
CA VAL A 191 18.51 -17.67 -16.74
C VAL A 191 17.97 -18.92 -17.45
N ASP A 192 18.81 -19.91 -17.73
CA ASP A 192 18.39 -21.15 -18.39
C ASP A 192 17.71 -22.13 -17.41
N SER A 193 18.10 -22.14 -16.14
CA SER A 193 17.56 -23.05 -15.14
C SER A 193 16.26 -22.55 -14.51
N LEU A 194 16.00 -21.25 -14.57
CA LEU A 194 14.79 -20.60 -14.08
C LEU A 194 13.73 -20.38 -15.19
N ALA A 195 13.95 -20.88 -16.40
CA ALA A 195 12.95 -20.75 -17.48
C ALA A 195 11.58 -21.33 -17.06
N TRP A 196 11.56 -22.40 -16.26
CA TRP A 196 10.34 -22.95 -15.69
C TRP A 196 9.68 -22.03 -14.66
N VAL A 197 10.47 -21.24 -13.96
CA VAL A 197 10.01 -20.28 -12.96
C VAL A 197 9.31 -19.08 -13.62
N ARG A 198 9.81 -18.66 -14.78
CA ARG A 198 9.16 -17.62 -15.59
C ARG A 198 7.82 -18.08 -16.17
N ALA A 199 7.61 -19.40 -16.26
CA ALA A 199 6.35 -20.01 -16.68
C ALA A 199 5.31 -20.11 -15.55
N LEU A 200 5.65 -19.70 -14.32
CA LEU A 200 4.74 -19.63 -13.20
C LEU A 200 3.83 -18.40 -13.36
N ASP A 201 2.70 -18.60 -14.00
CA ASP A 201 1.60 -17.61 -14.00
C ASP A 201 0.81 -17.73 -12.71
N VAL A 202 1.43 -17.33 -11.60
CA VAL A 202 0.82 -17.35 -10.28
C VAL A 202 0.46 -15.91 -9.92
N PRO A 203 -0.81 -15.59 -9.72
CA PRO A 203 -1.25 -14.23 -9.41
C PRO A 203 -0.69 -13.72 -8.07
N ALA A 204 -0.45 -14.62 -7.12
CA ALA A 204 0.15 -14.32 -5.82
C ALA A 204 1.03 -15.46 -5.35
N LEU A 205 2.10 -15.16 -4.61
CA LEU A 205 3.05 -16.15 -4.13
C LEU A 205 2.52 -16.84 -2.87
N THR A 206 2.21 -18.13 -2.99
CA THR A 206 1.86 -19.01 -1.87
C THR A 206 2.81 -20.19 -1.80
N LEU A 207 3.02 -20.77 -0.61
CA LEU A 207 3.91 -21.94 -0.44
C LEU A 207 3.38 -23.14 -1.21
N LYS A 208 2.06 -23.35 -1.28
CA LYS A 208 1.40 -24.42 -2.05
C LYS A 208 1.62 -24.25 -3.55
N ALA A 209 1.41 -23.04 -4.07
CA ALA A 209 1.67 -22.75 -5.46
C ALA A 209 3.16 -22.95 -5.80
N ALA A 210 4.04 -22.50 -4.90
CA ALA A 210 5.48 -22.70 -5.03
C ALA A 210 5.86 -24.19 -5.04
N ARG A 211 5.31 -25.00 -4.11
CA ARG A 211 5.56 -26.46 -4.06
C ARG A 211 4.97 -27.17 -5.27
N ALA A 212 3.76 -26.83 -5.69
CA ALA A 212 3.10 -27.43 -6.85
C ALA A 212 3.84 -27.16 -8.16
N ALA A 213 4.43 -25.98 -8.27
CA ALA A 213 5.16 -25.55 -9.46
C ALA A 213 6.60 -26.07 -9.50
N MET A 214 7.18 -26.47 -8.37
CA MET A 214 8.54 -26.93 -8.28
C MET A 214 8.65 -28.42 -8.65
N PRO A 215 9.47 -28.79 -9.65
CA PRO A 215 9.73 -30.19 -9.96
C PRO A 215 10.35 -30.90 -8.75
N THR A 216 9.78 -32.05 -8.37
CA THR A 216 10.23 -32.85 -7.22
C THR A 216 11.69 -33.25 -7.25
N GLU A 217 12.27 -33.33 -8.45
CA GLU A 217 13.68 -33.68 -8.69
C GLU A 217 14.65 -32.52 -8.42
N ARG A 218 14.16 -31.30 -8.19
CA ARG A 218 14.98 -30.09 -8.07
C ARG A 218 14.94 -29.43 -6.69
N VAL A 219 14.47 -30.12 -5.67
CA VAL A 219 14.58 -29.63 -4.29
C VAL A 219 16.02 -29.83 -3.83
N PHE A 220 16.80 -28.75 -3.86
CA PHE A 220 18.20 -28.80 -3.42
C PHE A 220 18.27 -28.83 -1.89
N ALA A 221 19.35 -29.44 -1.37
CA ALA A 221 19.63 -29.36 0.06
C ALA A 221 19.84 -27.89 0.46
N ARG A 222 19.34 -27.48 1.62
CA ARG A 222 19.46 -26.11 2.16
C ARG A 222 20.89 -25.58 2.18
N ASP A 223 21.83 -26.46 2.45
CA ASP A 223 23.25 -26.15 2.51
C ASP A 223 23.94 -26.27 1.14
N SER A 224 23.19 -26.37 0.04
CA SER A 224 23.75 -26.44 -1.31
C SER A 224 24.25 -25.07 -1.76
N HIS A 225 25.23 -25.09 -2.68
CA HIS A 225 25.72 -23.87 -3.31
C HIS A 225 24.61 -23.13 -4.09
N ASP A 226 23.72 -23.86 -4.73
CA ASP A 226 22.60 -23.30 -5.48
C ASP A 226 21.60 -22.57 -4.54
N ALA A 227 21.34 -23.10 -3.34
CA ALA A 227 20.49 -22.43 -2.36
C ALA A 227 21.05 -21.07 -1.93
N LEU A 228 22.36 -20.99 -1.69
CA LEU A 228 23.07 -19.74 -1.43
C LEU A 228 22.91 -18.75 -2.59
N CYS A 229 23.22 -19.18 -3.80
CA CYS A 229 23.17 -18.33 -4.98
C CYS A 229 21.76 -17.84 -5.29
N VAL A 230 20.72 -18.70 -5.16
CA VAL A 230 19.32 -18.31 -5.43
C VAL A 230 18.82 -17.31 -4.40
N TRP A 231 19.18 -17.48 -3.14
CA TRP A 231 18.78 -16.47 -2.13
C TRP A 231 19.36 -15.09 -2.47
N PHE A 232 20.67 -15.01 -2.75
CA PHE A 232 21.29 -13.75 -3.11
C PHE A 232 20.86 -13.25 -4.50
N ALA A 233 20.48 -14.11 -5.44
CA ALA A 233 19.86 -13.69 -6.71
C ALA A 233 18.54 -12.96 -6.49
N ALA A 234 17.68 -13.43 -5.56
CA ALA A 234 16.47 -12.71 -5.17
C ALA A 234 16.78 -11.32 -4.60
N ARG A 235 17.83 -11.21 -3.78
CA ARG A 235 18.30 -9.94 -3.22
C ARG A 235 18.88 -9.00 -4.27
N VAL A 236 19.57 -9.51 -5.27
CA VAL A 236 20.01 -8.72 -6.44
C VAL A 236 18.80 -8.19 -7.21
N ALA A 237 17.83 -9.05 -7.52
CA ALA A 237 16.64 -8.65 -8.28
C ALA A 237 15.78 -7.62 -7.55
N ILE A 238 15.55 -7.77 -6.23
CA ILE A 238 14.79 -6.76 -5.47
C ILE A 238 15.57 -5.44 -5.30
N THR A 239 16.89 -5.52 -5.19
CA THR A 239 17.73 -4.31 -5.15
C THR A 239 17.70 -3.58 -6.49
N HIS A 240 17.75 -4.31 -7.59
CA HIS A 240 17.60 -3.76 -8.93
C HIS A 240 16.22 -3.09 -9.09
N GLN A 241 15.13 -3.76 -8.66
CA GLN A 241 13.79 -3.18 -8.69
C GLN A 241 13.69 -1.89 -7.86
N ARG A 242 14.32 -1.83 -6.70
CA ARG A 242 14.33 -0.62 -5.83
C ARG A 242 15.18 0.51 -6.43
N ALA A 243 16.13 0.20 -7.29
CA ALA A 243 16.98 1.18 -7.98
C ALA A 243 16.30 1.77 -9.23
N LEU A 244 15.29 1.11 -9.81
CA LEU A 244 14.52 1.61 -10.94
C LEU A 244 13.55 2.71 -10.55
N ALA A 245 13.24 3.60 -11.49
CA ALA A 245 12.26 4.67 -11.31
C ALA A 245 10.82 4.15 -11.23
N GLY A 246 10.53 3.02 -11.87
CA GLY A 246 9.22 2.36 -11.88
C GLY A 246 9.30 0.86 -11.68
N GLN A 247 8.14 0.21 -11.61
CA GLN A 247 8.08 -1.25 -11.48
C GLN A 247 8.38 -1.93 -12.82
N SER A 248 9.18 -3.00 -12.79
CA SER A 248 9.53 -3.82 -13.96
C SER A 248 8.78 -5.15 -13.94
N PRO A 249 8.00 -5.48 -14.97
CA PRO A 249 7.35 -6.78 -15.10
C PRO A 249 8.37 -7.93 -15.25
N THR A 250 9.50 -7.68 -15.90
CA THR A 250 10.57 -8.66 -16.04
C THR A 250 11.14 -9.06 -14.68
N LEU A 251 11.47 -8.06 -13.84
CA LEU A 251 11.98 -8.32 -12.48
C LEU A 251 10.92 -8.96 -11.59
N ARG A 252 9.64 -8.62 -11.75
CA ARG A 252 8.56 -9.29 -11.03
C ARG A 252 8.55 -10.79 -11.31
N GLY A 253 8.65 -11.19 -12.59
CA GLY A 253 8.70 -12.59 -12.96
C GLY A 253 9.92 -13.32 -12.39
N GLU A 254 11.10 -12.69 -12.44
CA GLU A 254 12.32 -13.22 -11.84
C GLU A 254 12.17 -13.39 -10.31
N LEU A 255 11.68 -12.36 -9.62
CA LEU A 255 11.50 -12.36 -8.16
C LEU A 255 10.51 -13.42 -7.69
N LEU A 256 9.37 -13.56 -8.39
CA LEU A 256 8.35 -14.53 -8.03
C LEU A 256 8.94 -15.93 -7.96
N GLY A 257 9.70 -16.31 -8.95
CA GLY A 257 10.32 -17.63 -8.99
C GLY A 257 11.44 -17.84 -8.00
N LEU A 258 12.29 -16.84 -7.83
CA LEU A 258 13.37 -16.90 -6.85
C LEU A 258 12.83 -17.04 -5.43
N HIS A 259 11.79 -16.28 -5.09
CA HIS A 259 11.15 -16.38 -3.78
C HIS A 259 10.36 -17.68 -3.62
N ALA A 260 9.69 -18.19 -4.67
CA ALA A 260 9.06 -19.51 -4.64
C ALA A 260 10.07 -20.61 -4.30
N TYR A 261 11.23 -20.57 -4.95
CA TYR A 261 12.32 -21.51 -4.65
C TYR A 261 12.81 -21.37 -3.20
N ASN A 262 13.04 -20.14 -2.74
CA ASN A 262 13.52 -19.89 -1.37
C ASN A 262 12.52 -20.37 -0.32
N LEU A 263 11.23 -20.10 -0.54
CA LEU A 263 10.17 -20.57 0.36
C LEU A 263 10.17 -22.09 0.49
N VAL A 264 10.21 -22.82 -0.62
CA VAL A 264 10.22 -24.29 -0.58
C VAL A 264 11.51 -24.84 0.05
N THR A 265 12.65 -24.24 -0.27
CA THR A 265 13.97 -24.72 0.21
C THR A 265 14.15 -24.47 1.71
N PHE A 266 13.70 -23.33 2.20
CA PHE A 266 13.96 -22.89 3.59
C PHE A 266 12.77 -23.09 4.53
N THR A 267 11.61 -23.56 4.03
CA THR A 267 10.47 -23.94 4.89
C THR A 267 10.45 -25.47 5.04
N PRO A 268 10.91 -26.02 6.19
CA PRO A 268 10.91 -27.46 6.40
C PRO A 268 9.51 -28.04 6.55
N VAL A 269 9.32 -29.26 6.09
CA VAL A 269 8.21 -30.09 6.56
C VAL A 269 8.57 -30.51 7.99
N ARG A 270 7.86 -30.02 8.97
CA ARG A 270 8.08 -30.36 10.39
C ARG A 270 7.57 -31.77 10.65
N ILE A 271 8.42 -32.60 11.24
CA ILE A 271 8.05 -33.92 11.75
C ILE A 271 7.77 -33.74 13.24
N GLU A 272 6.60 -34.26 13.70
CA GLU A 272 6.23 -34.21 15.11
C GLU A 272 7.38 -34.65 16.04
N GLY A 273 7.67 -33.84 17.05
CA GLY A 273 8.69 -34.14 18.06
C GLY A 273 10.15 -33.71 17.71
N GLN A 274 10.40 -33.12 16.53
CA GLN A 274 11.71 -32.54 16.25
C GLN A 274 11.73 -31.05 16.59
N THR A 275 12.65 -30.64 17.45
CA THR A 275 12.94 -29.22 17.69
C THR A 275 13.78 -28.69 16.53
N ALA A 276 13.27 -27.65 15.86
CA ALA A 276 14.02 -26.98 14.79
C ALA A 276 15.24 -26.25 15.34
N HIS A 277 16.36 -26.31 14.62
CA HIS A 277 17.54 -25.56 14.99
C HIS A 277 17.29 -24.05 14.80
N ARG A 278 17.88 -23.21 15.66
CA ARG A 278 17.72 -21.74 15.63
C ARG A 278 17.92 -21.12 14.24
N ASP A 279 18.98 -21.53 13.53
CA ASP A 279 19.27 -20.99 12.19
C ASP A 279 18.21 -21.39 11.15
N GLU A 280 17.60 -22.56 11.30
CA GLU A 280 16.53 -23.02 10.40
C GLU A 280 15.27 -22.17 10.59
N ILE A 281 14.94 -21.86 11.84
CA ILE A 281 13.84 -20.95 12.17
C ILE A 281 14.11 -19.56 11.59
N MET A 282 15.36 -19.08 11.72
CA MET A 282 15.77 -17.79 11.15
C MET A 282 15.64 -17.76 9.64
N PHE A 283 16.15 -18.78 8.94
CA PHE A 283 16.04 -18.86 7.48
C PHE A 283 14.59 -18.96 7.01
N GLU A 284 13.77 -19.76 7.67
CA GLU A 284 12.35 -19.87 7.36
C GLU A 284 11.64 -18.53 7.52
N SER A 285 11.81 -17.87 8.66
CA SER A 285 11.19 -16.58 8.93
C SER A 285 11.66 -15.51 7.93
N MET A 286 12.97 -15.44 7.67
CA MET A 286 13.52 -14.42 6.77
C MET A 286 13.14 -14.67 5.30
N ALA A 287 13.07 -15.91 4.85
CA ALA A 287 12.61 -16.24 3.49
C ALA A 287 11.15 -15.79 3.28
N ARG A 288 10.27 -16.04 4.27
CA ARG A 288 8.89 -15.57 4.24
C ARG A 288 8.80 -14.04 4.30
N LEU A 289 9.63 -13.41 5.13
CA LEU A 289 9.63 -11.96 5.30
C LEU A 289 10.12 -11.23 4.03
N GLU A 290 11.21 -11.70 3.40
CA GLU A 290 11.71 -11.13 2.15
C GLU A 290 10.70 -11.31 1.00
N ALA A 291 10.02 -12.46 0.93
CA ALA A 291 8.92 -12.71 0.01
C ALA A 291 7.73 -11.78 0.26
N SER A 292 7.35 -11.54 1.53
CA SER A 292 6.30 -10.59 1.90
C SER A 292 6.61 -9.17 1.45
N LEU A 293 7.85 -8.72 1.63
CA LEU A 293 8.29 -7.40 1.19
C LEU A 293 8.27 -7.25 -0.33
N MET A 294 8.59 -8.32 -1.07
CA MET A 294 8.45 -8.38 -2.52
C MET A 294 6.98 -8.24 -2.95
N GLU A 295 6.07 -9.00 -2.34
CA GLU A 295 4.64 -8.90 -2.64
C GLU A 295 4.09 -7.49 -2.32
N HIS A 296 4.55 -6.87 -1.23
CA HIS A 296 4.24 -5.47 -0.93
C HIS A 296 4.74 -4.50 -2.01
N GLN A 297 5.90 -4.76 -2.61
CA GLN A 297 6.44 -3.92 -3.69
C GLN A 297 5.52 -3.90 -4.91
N TYR A 298 4.85 -5.02 -5.19
CA TYR A 298 3.96 -5.18 -6.34
C TYR A 298 2.46 -5.05 -6.02
N GLY A 299 2.10 -4.65 -4.80
CA GLY A 299 0.72 -4.33 -4.43
C GLY A 299 -0.15 -5.51 -3.97
N HIS A 300 0.42 -6.71 -3.82
CA HIS A 300 -0.31 -7.90 -3.36
C HIS A 300 -0.37 -7.97 -1.83
N VAL A 301 -1.23 -7.13 -1.23
CA VAL A 301 -1.24 -6.90 0.22
C VAL A 301 -1.66 -8.15 1.00
N ASP A 302 -2.62 -8.93 0.51
CA ASP A 302 -3.12 -10.12 1.22
C ASP A 302 -2.08 -11.24 1.23
N SER A 303 -1.44 -11.51 0.08
CA SER A 303 -0.31 -12.45 0.00
C SER A 303 0.84 -12.02 0.92
N ALA A 304 1.20 -10.74 0.89
CA ALA A 304 2.22 -10.17 1.75
C ALA A 304 1.88 -10.34 3.25
N TYR A 305 0.63 -10.11 3.62
CA TYR A 305 0.14 -10.29 4.99
C TYR A 305 0.30 -11.74 5.46
N MET A 306 -0.07 -12.70 4.61
CA MET A 306 0.04 -14.12 4.96
C MET A 306 1.48 -14.57 5.13
N LEU A 307 2.37 -14.15 4.24
CA LEU A 307 3.80 -14.44 4.34
C LEU A 307 4.41 -13.80 5.59
N GLN A 308 4.05 -12.55 5.91
CA GLN A 308 4.50 -11.86 7.13
C GLN A 308 4.00 -12.57 8.40
N ARG A 309 2.73 -12.99 8.41
CA ARG A 309 2.17 -13.77 9.53
C ARG A 309 2.89 -15.11 9.69
N GLY A 310 3.16 -15.81 8.57
CA GLY A 310 3.95 -17.03 8.60
C GLY A 310 5.37 -16.82 9.13
N ALA A 311 6.00 -15.69 8.84
CA ALA A 311 7.30 -15.33 9.41
C ALA A 311 7.22 -15.10 10.93
N ALA A 312 6.16 -14.46 11.42
CA ALA A 312 5.90 -14.26 12.86
C ALA A 312 5.74 -15.60 13.58
N ILE A 313 4.91 -16.50 13.04
CA ILE A 313 4.66 -17.82 13.59
C ILE A 313 5.95 -18.65 13.68
N ALA A 314 6.78 -18.62 12.64
CA ALA A 314 8.06 -19.33 12.64
C ALA A 314 8.95 -18.90 13.83
N LEU A 315 8.93 -17.63 14.18
CA LEU A 315 9.66 -17.08 15.34
C LEU A 315 8.97 -17.35 16.68
N GLY A 316 7.71 -17.77 16.70
CA GLY A 316 6.88 -17.83 17.90
C GLY A 316 6.44 -16.44 18.40
N LEU A 317 6.34 -15.47 17.48
CA LEU A 317 5.94 -14.10 17.76
C LEU A 317 4.43 -13.93 17.56
N SER A 318 3.73 -13.46 18.57
CA SER A 318 2.36 -12.98 18.48
C SER A 318 2.27 -11.50 18.81
N HIS A 319 1.39 -10.79 18.14
CA HIS A 319 1.18 -9.35 18.37
C HIS A 319 -0.27 -8.96 18.13
N GLU A 320 -0.78 -8.06 18.95
CA GLU A 320 -2.16 -7.57 18.89
C GLU A 320 -2.21 -6.09 19.28
N ILE A 321 -3.08 -5.33 18.60
CA ILE A 321 -3.36 -3.94 18.97
C ILE A 321 -4.43 -3.94 20.06
N THR A 322 -4.13 -3.34 21.19
CA THR A 322 -5.03 -3.20 22.34
C THR A 322 -5.24 -1.73 22.70
N GLY A 323 -6.23 -1.45 23.54
CA GLY A 323 -6.52 -0.11 24.04
C GLY A 323 -6.01 0.08 25.46
N ALA A 324 -5.26 1.16 25.70
CA ALA A 324 -4.85 1.56 27.05
C ALA A 324 -5.16 3.03 27.29
N LEU A 325 -5.46 3.40 28.55
CA LEU A 325 -5.67 4.81 28.91
C LEU A 325 -4.35 5.57 28.97
N GLY A 326 -4.29 6.72 28.31
CA GLY A 326 -3.04 7.48 28.26
C GLY A 326 -3.19 8.91 27.74
N TYR A 327 -2.07 9.60 27.71
CA TYR A 327 -1.92 10.97 27.25
C TYR A 327 -1.07 10.97 25.98
N ARG A 328 -1.57 11.62 24.94
CA ARG A 328 -0.86 11.79 23.64
C ARG A 328 -0.22 13.18 23.52
N THR A 329 -0.69 14.14 24.29
CA THR A 329 -0.14 15.51 24.31
C THR A 329 0.18 15.94 25.75
N VAL A 330 1.16 16.83 25.90
CA VAL A 330 1.63 17.30 27.22
C VAL A 330 0.51 18.06 27.97
N HIS A 331 -0.34 18.79 27.25
CA HIS A 331 -1.41 19.59 27.84
C HIS A 331 -2.75 18.85 28.02
N GLN A 332 -2.79 17.58 27.69
CA GLN A 332 -3.99 16.78 27.85
C GLN A 332 -4.30 16.57 29.34
N GLN A 333 -5.48 17.02 29.78
CA GLN A 333 -5.88 16.92 31.19
C GLN A 333 -6.50 15.57 31.54
N ASN A 334 -7.26 14.97 30.60
CA ASN A 334 -7.94 13.71 30.81
C ASN A 334 -7.27 12.60 29.96
N ALA A 335 -7.03 11.45 30.57
CA ALA A 335 -6.57 10.28 29.85
C ALA A 335 -7.64 9.83 28.84
N LYS A 336 -7.21 9.50 27.63
CA LYS A 336 -8.04 8.93 26.55
C LYS A 336 -7.48 7.61 26.12
N THR A 337 -8.32 6.76 25.58
CA THR A 337 -7.88 5.48 25.01
C THR A 337 -6.86 5.72 23.90
N GLN A 338 -5.70 5.09 24.06
CA GLN A 338 -4.62 5.04 23.08
C GLN A 338 -4.50 3.62 22.58
N LEU A 339 -4.18 3.46 21.29
CA LEU A 339 -3.81 2.17 20.73
C LEU A 339 -2.37 1.87 21.14
N VAL A 340 -2.16 0.67 21.65
CA VAL A 340 -0.83 0.15 22.04
C VAL A 340 -0.66 -1.25 21.49
N LEU A 341 0.58 -1.61 21.17
CA LEU A 341 0.92 -2.94 20.67
C LEU A 341 1.25 -3.84 21.85
N ASN A 342 0.46 -4.88 22.04
CA ASN A 342 0.78 -5.98 22.94
C ASN A 342 1.54 -7.04 22.13
N VAL A 343 2.72 -7.42 22.61
CA VAL A 343 3.60 -8.38 21.92
C VAL A 343 3.93 -9.48 22.89
N ASP A 344 3.77 -10.70 22.45
CA ASP A 344 4.20 -11.90 23.17
C ASP A 344 5.10 -12.73 22.27
N MET A 345 6.10 -13.35 22.85
CA MET A 345 7.03 -14.18 22.13
C MET A 345 7.39 -15.39 22.98
N GLU A 346 7.23 -16.60 22.40
CA GLU A 346 7.66 -17.82 23.09
C GLU A 346 9.13 -17.70 23.51
N SER A 347 9.42 -18.05 24.76
CA SER A 347 10.77 -18.01 25.32
C SER A 347 11.65 -19.08 24.70
N LYS A 348 12.00 -18.93 23.44
CA LYS A 348 13.11 -19.64 22.83
C LYS A 348 14.38 -18.89 23.25
N ASP A 349 15.38 -19.61 23.64
CA ASP A 349 16.69 -19.02 24.01
C ASP A 349 17.33 -18.42 22.74
N TRP A 350 16.93 -17.17 22.43
CA TRP A 350 17.46 -16.42 21.27
C TRP A 350 18.87 -15.88 21.55
N GLY A 351 19.43 -16.17 22.74
CA GLY A 351 20.77 -15.80 23.18
C GLY A 351 21.10 -14.32 22.98
N ASP A 352 21.54 -13.65 24.02
CA ASP A 352 21.95 -12.23 23.98
C ASP A 352 23.09 -11.91 22.99
N SER A 353 23.70 -12.94 22.37
CA SER A 353 24.88 -12.81 21.50
C SER A 353 24.63 -12.15 20.15
N ASP A 354 23.36 -12.09 19.67
CA ASP A 354 23.08 -11.51 18.35
C ASP A 354 22.95 -9.98 18.40
N ASP A 355 22.68 -9.43 19.57
CA ASP A 355 22.38 -8.01 19.75
C ASP A 355 23.57 -7.20 20.28
N GLU A 356 24.71 -7.84 20.60
CA GLU A 356 25.93 -7.10 20.91
C GLU A 356 26.46 -6.44 19.63
N VAL A 357 26.38 -5.13 19.59
CA VAL A 357 27.03 -4.30 18.58
C VAL A 357 28.55 -4.48 18.75
N ASP A 358 29.19 -5.16 17.77
CA ASP A 358 30.63 -5.41 17.83
C ASP A 358 31.43 -4.12 17.63
N ASP A 359 31.97 -3.64 18.69
CA ASP A 359 33.01 -2.63 18.72
C ASP A 359 34.37 -3.31 18.91
N GLY A 360 34.72 -4.23 18.01
CA GLY A 360 36.01 -4.93 18.00
C GLY A 360 37.16 -3.96 17.81
N GLY A 361 37.78 -3.54 18.88
CA GLY A 361 39.11 -2.99 18.89
C GLY A 361 39.25 -1.48 19.06
N SER A 362 39.09 -1.08 20.22
CA SER A 362 39.43 0.07 21.04
C SER A 362 38.23 0.49 21.89
N GLU A 363 38.16 -0.12 23.04
CA GLU A 363 37.01 -0.13 23.94
C GLU A 363 36.60 1.22 24.55
N GLN A 364 37.13 2.33 24.11
CA GLN A 364 36.81 3.62 24.73
C GLN A 364 36.29 4.71 23.77
N ALA A 365 36.40 4.57 22.44
CA ALA A 365 35.92 5.60 21.50
C ALA A 365 34.55 5.26 20.90
N GLY A 366 34.19 4.00 20.72
CA GLY A 366 32.98 3.57 20.03
C GLY A 366 31.74 3.56 20.91
N GLU A 367 31.84 3.15 22.17
CA GLU A 367 30.72 3.20 23.11
C GLU A 367 30.25 4.63 23.37
N LEU A 368 31.19 5.56 23.46
CA LEU A 368 30.93 6.99 23.58
C LEU A 368 30.18 7.59 22.37
N ASP A 369 30.42 7.07 21.15
CA ASP A 369 29.77 7.61 19.94
C ASP A 369 28.39 7.00 19.64
N ILE A 370 28.18 5.75 20.00
CA ILE A 370 26.83 5.11 19.90
C ILE A 370 25.91 5.64 21.00
N GLU A 371 26.43 5.76 22.19
CA GLU A 371 25.74 6.41 23.31
C GLU A 371 25.54 7.89 23.06
N ARG A 372 26.50 8.59 22.46
CA ARG A 372 26.35 9.98 21.99
C ARG A 372 25.40 10.10 20.80
N SER A 373 25.37 9.15 19.86
CA SER A 373 24.40 9.17 18.74
C SER A 373 23.00 8.80 19.19
N SER A 374 22.86 7.82 20.09
CA SER A 374 21.59 7.51 20.76
C SER A 374 21.16 8.62 21.72
N GLN A 375 22.09 9.22 22.44
CA GLN A 375 21.87 10.38 23.30
C GLN A 375 21.70 11.66 22.49
N ALA A 376 22.34 11.81 21.30
CA ALA A 376 22.08 12.91 20.38
C ALA A 376 20.72 12.79 19.75
N MET A 377 20.27 11.60 19.35
CA MET A 377 18.90 11.37 18.89
C MET A 377 17.90 11.57 20.03
N ALA A 378 18.21 11.11 21.24
CA ALA A 378 17.40 11.40 22.43
C ALA A 378 17.51 12.88 22.84
N ARG A 379 18.65 13.55 22.65
CA ARG A 379 18.80 14.98 22.86
C ARG A 379 18.14 15.82 21.78
N ILE A 380 18.26 15.46 20.51
CA ILE A 380 17.50 16.11 19.41
C ILE A 380 16.01 15.91 19.64
N ALA A 381 15.57 14.73 20.04
CA ALA A 381 14.20 14.52 20.44
C ALA A 381 13.81 15.31 21.71
N THR A 382 14.73 15.46 22.66
CA THR A 382 14.52 16.19 23.94
C THR A 382 14.73 17.69 23.76
N GLU A 383 15.67 18.15 22.90
CA GLU A 383 15.84 19.55 22.53
C GLU A 383 14.73 20.02 21.60
N LEU A 384 14.27 19.19 20.66
CA LEU A 384 13.03 19.41 19.91
C LEU A 384 11.79 19.39 20.83
N MET A 385 11.79 18.59 21.90
CA MET A 385 10.80 18.65 22.96
C MET A 385 10.99 19.90 23.84
N GLY A 386 12.20 20.41 24.02
CA GLY A 386 12.51 21.65 24.74
C GLY A 386 12.24 22.92 23.94
N LEU A 387 12.36 22.87 22.61
CA LEU A 387 11.92 23.95 21.72
C LEU A 387 10.39 24.04 21.62
N SER A 388 9.68 23.05 22.16
CA SER A 388 8.23 22.96 22.11
C SER A 388 7.56 23.47 23.37
N GLU A 389 8.21 24.24 24.24
CA GLU A 389 7.55 24.84 25.38
C GLU A 389 6.42 25.81 25.01
N ASP A 390 6.31 26.21 23.75
CA ASP A 390 5.32 27.15 23.24
C ASP A 390 4.26 26.55 22.29
N GLY A 391 3.82 25.33 22.46
CA GLY A 391 2.45 25.13 21.95
C GLY A 391 2.18 24.05 20.96
N SER A 392 2.62 22.93 20.88
CA SER A 392 1.89 21.76 20.36
C SER A 392 2.66 20.46 20.56
N GLN A 393 2.44 19.94 21.69
CA GLN A 393 3.32 18.91 22.17
C GLN A 393 2.62 17.58 22.04
N VAL A 394 2.67 17.05 20.83
CA VAL A 394 2.33 15.66 20.59
C VAL A 394 3.52 14.82 21.03
N LEU A 395 3.32 13.96 22.02
CA LEU A 395 4.33 13.03 22.49
C LEU A 395 4.68 12.03 21.39
N THR A 396 5.94 11.65 21.30
CA THR A 396 6.41 10.60 20.37
C THR A 396 5.79 9.25 20.71
N LYS A 397 5.54 8.99 22.00
CA LYS A 397 4.81 7.83 22.51
C LYS A 397 3.74 8.30 23.49
N PRO A 398 2.60 7.60 23.59
CA PRO A 398 1.61 7.92 24.60
C PRO A 398 2.17 7.62 26.00
N ARG A 399 1.96 8.54 26.93
CA ARG A 399 2.22 8.29 28.35
C ARG A 399 1.02 7.56 28.94
N LEU A 400 1.15 6.27 29.20
CA LEU A 400 0.09 5.43 29.72
C LEU A 400 -0.09 5.65 31.23
N VAL A 401 -1.34 5.57 31.71
CA VAL A 401 -1.70 5.74 33.11
C VAL A 401 -1.59 4.40 33.83
N GLU A 402 -2.25 3.37 33.29
CA GLU A 402 -2.27 1.99 33.81
C GLU A 402 -2.44 1.02 32.64
N GLY A 403 -1.97 -0.24 32.82
CA GLY A 403 -2.15 -1.28 31.79
C GLY A 403 -1.16 -1.18 30.64
N ALA A 404 0.02 -0.57 30.87
CA ALA A 404 1.08 -0.64 29.89
C ALA A 404 1.47 -2.11 29.67
N PRO A 405 1.50 -2.60 28.40
CA PRO A 405 2.05 -3.91 28.13
C PRO A 405 3.50 -3.98 28.61
N PRO A 406 3.97 -5.14 29.08
CA PRO A 406 5.34 -5.29 29.56
C PRO A 406 6.32 -4.87 28.45
N SER A 407 7.32 -4.09 28.83
CA SER A 407 8.42 -3.74 27.93
C SER A 407 9.28 -4.98 27.71
N MET A 408 9.08 -5.66 26.57
CA MET A 408 9.87 -6.82 26.16
C MET A 408 10.91 -6.37 25.16
N GLN A 409 12.18 -6.74 25.38
CA GLN A 409 13.23 -6.58 24.38
C GLN A 409 13.14 -7.73 23.38
N LEU A 410 12.91 -7.40 22.10
CA LEU A 410 12.78 -8.37 21.03
C LEU A 410 14.09 -8.59 20.27
N PRO A 411 14.35 -9.81 19.78
CA PRO A 411 15.43 -10.05 18.84
C PRO A 411 15.19 -9.29 17.53
N SER A 412 16.26 -8.93 16.82
CA SER A 412 16.20 -8.10 15.60
C SER A 412 15.32 -8.68 14.50
N ALA A 413 15.25 -10.02 14.39
CA ALA A 413 14.36 -10.70 13.45
C ALA A 413 12.88 -10.41 13.73
N ALA A 414 12.46 -10.44 15.00
CA ALA A 414 11.09 -10.13 15.40
C ALA A 414 10.77 -8.64 15.17
N GLN A 415 11.72 -7.74 15.42
CA GLN A 415 11.58 -6.33 15.10
C GLN A 415 11.35 -6.10 13.59
N ALA A 416 12.09 -6.81 12.71
CA ALA A 416 11.91 -6.75 11.27
C ALA A 416 10.50 -7.21 10.85
N VAL A 417 9.97 -8.26 11.46
CA VAL A 417 8.60 -8.76 11.21
C VAL A 417 7.56 -7.72 11.65
N LEU A 418 7.73 -7.04 12.78
CA LEU A 418 6.82 -5.98 13.23
C LEU A 418 6.86 -4.75 12.29
N ILE A 419 8.02 -4.40 11.74
CA ILE A 419 8.12 -3.34 10.71
C ILE A 419 7.33 -3.74 9.46
N ALA A 420 7.43 -4.99 9.01
CA ALA A 420 6.62 -5.47 7.89
C ALA A 420 5.12 -5.48 8.21
N ALA A 421 4.73 -5.78 9.45
CA ALA A 421 3.34 -5.66 9.90
C ALA A 421 2.85 -4.20 9.82
N ALA A 422 3.67 -3.22 10.22
CA ALA A 422 3.34 -1.81 10.06
C ALA A 422 3.11 -1.41 8.60
N ILE A 423 3.92 -1.94 7.68
CA ILE A 423 3.76 -1.73 6.24
C ILE A 423 2.46 -2.36 5.73
N THR A 424 2.13 -3.56 6.21
CA THR A 424 0.87 -4.25 5.89
C THR A 424 -0.34 -3.41 6.33
N VAL A 425 -0.35 -2.93 7.57
CA VAL A 425 -1.41 -2.03 8.08
C VAL A 425 -1.53 -0.78 7.20
N ARG A 426 -0.41 -0.15 6.87
CA ARG A 426 -0.37 1.03 6.01
C ARG A 426 -1.01 0.78 4.65
N LYS A 427 -0.78 -0.39 4.04
CA LYS A 427 -1.28 -0.71 2.70
C LYS A 427 -2.70 -1.30 2.71
N LYS A 428 -3.13 -1.91 3.79
CA LYS A 428 -4.46 -2.51 3.92
C LYS A 428 -5.54 -1.49 4.29
N GLN A 429 -5.18 -0.43 4.99
CA GLN A 429 -6.12 0.61 5.44
C GLN A 429 -6.23 1.75 4.42
N ALA A 430 -7.43 2.35 4.35
CA ALA A 430 -7.65 3.55 3.55
C ALA A 430 -6.71 4.69 3.98
N ASP A 431 -6.38 5.60 3.05
CA ASP A 431 -5.57 6.78 3.33
C ASP A 431 -6.35 7.83 4.11
N ASP A 432 -6.66 7.51 5.35
CA ASP A 432 -7.36 8.35 6.29
C ASP A 432 -6.61 8.47 7.63
N GLY A 433 -7.17 9.23 8.56
CA GLY A 433 -6.57 9.39 9.89
C GLY A 433 -6.46 8.11 10.69
N LEU A 434 -7.31 7.09 10.45
CA LEU A 434 -7.29 5.82 11.16
C LEU A 434 -6.06 4.99 10.83
N ARG A 435 -5.65 4.94 9.55
CA ARG A 435 -4.43 4.26 9.09
C ARG A 435 -3.21 4.67 9.91
N SER A 436 -3.10 5.97 10.13
CA SER A 436 -2.04 6.55 10.93
C SER A 436 -2.08 6.09 12.40
N TYR A 437 -3.26 5.98 12.99
CA TYR A 437 -3.42 5.54 14.38
C TYR A 437 -3.13 4.05 14.56
N GLU A 438 -3.51 3.22 13.61
CA GLU A 438 -3.26 1.77 13.67
C GLU A 438 -1.79 1.40 13.39
N MET A 439 -1.08 2.20 12.58
CA MET A 439 0.34 1.99 12.29
C MET A 439 1.26 2.45 13.44
N ALA A 440 0.88 3.52 14.15
CA ALA A 440 1.71 4.14 15.19
C ALA A 440 2.16 3.17 16.28
N PRO A 441 1.34 2.26 16.84
CA PRO A 441 1.76 1.31 17.87
C PRO A 441 2.97 0.45 17.47
N TYR A 442 3.03 0.02 16.22
CA TYR A 442 4.16 -0.78 15.71
C TYR A 442 5.45 0.02 15.67
N THR A 443 5.40 1.23 15.10
CA THR A 443 6.59 2.09 15.00
C THR A 443 7.04 2.59 16.37
N GLU A 444 6.12 2.90 17.27
CA GLU A 444 6.38 3.30 18.64
C GLU A 444 7.02 2.16 19.46
N PHE A 445 6.53 0.93 19.28
CA PHE A 445 7.07 -0.24 19.97
C PHE A 445 8.48 -0.57 19.48
N VAL A 446 8.70 -0.69 18.15
CA VAL A 446 10.04 -0.99 17.60
C VAL A 446 11.01 0.16 17.87
N GLY A 447 10.57 1.41 17.74
CA GLY A 447 11.38 2.59 18.07
C GLY A 447 11.78 2.68 19.56
N SER A 448 11.12 1.90 20.44
CA SER A 448 11.45 1.86 21.88
C SER A 448 12.46 0.80 22.24
N GLN A 449 12.81 -0.09 21.32
CA GLN A 449 13.76 -1.15 21.59
C GLN A 449 15.17 -0.58 21.81
N GLU A 450 15.77 -0.86 22.96
CA GLU A 450 17.12 -0.39 23.29
C GLU A 450 18.16 -1.02 22.37
N LYS A 451 18.04 -2.33 22.17
CA LYS A 451 18.91 -3.07 21.24
C LYS A 451 18.17 -3.25 19.90
N SER A 452 18.62 -2.57 18.87
CA SER A 452 18.07 -2.65 17.52
C SER A 452 19.16 -2.39 16.48
N GLN A 453 19.13 -3.13 15.38
CA GLN A 453 20.07 -2.92 14.28
C GLN A 453 19.87 -1.55 13.61
N PRO A 454 20.93 -0.91 13.11
CA PRO A 454 20.86 0.43 12.52
C PRO A 454 19.81 0.57 11.43
N ILE A 455 19.67 -0.43 10.55
CA ILE A 455 18.71 -0.39 9.44
C ILE A 455 17.25 -0.49 9.92
N LEU A 456 16.99 -1.24 11.01
CA LEU A 456 15.64 -1.36 11.58
C LEU A 456 15.22 -0.04 12.22
N ARG A 457 16.12 0.62 12.94
CA ARG A 457 15.89 1.99 13.46
C ARG A 457 15.63 2.96 12.33
N ALA A 458 16.47 2.97 11.29
CA ALA A 458 16.30 3.82 10.14
C ALA A 458 14.95 3.61 9.43
N ALA A 459 14.54 2.35 9.23
CA ALA A 459 13.25 2.03 8.62
C ALA A 459 12.07 2.51 9.48
N THR A 460 12.15 2.32 10.80
CA THR A 460 11.15 2.82 11.75
C THR A 460 11.06 4.35 11.70
N THR A 461 12.21 5.03 11.65
CA THR A 461 12.29 6.49 11.52
C THR A 461 11.62 6.98 10.24
N VAL A 462 11.86 6.35 9.08
CA VAL A 462 11.19 6.68 7.81
C VAL A 462 9.68 6.51 7.92
N LEU A 463 9.20 5.40 8.51
CA LEU A 463 7.76 5.17 8.67
C LEU A 463 7.13 6.20 9.60
N THR A 464 7.79 6.56 10.69
CA THR A 464 7.34 7.60 11.63
C THR A 464 7.30 8.97 10.95
N SER A 465 8.35 9.36 10.21
CA SER A 465 8.39 10.61 9.46
C SER A 465 7.23 10.70 8.47
N ARG A 466 6.96 9.65 7.70
CA ARG A 466 5.82 9.60 6.76
C ARG A 466 4.46 9.71 7.44
N HIS A 467 4.33 9.18 8.65
CA HIS A 467 3.13 9.32 9.46
C HIS A 467 2.92 10.74 10.00
N GLU A 468 4.00 11.44 10.33
CA GLU A 468 3.95 12.76 10.96
C GLU A 468 3.89 13.93 9.96
N ARG A 469 4.36 13.74 8.72
CA ARG A 469 4.47 14.82 7.70
C ARG A 469 3.13 15.46 7.32
N ASP A 470 2.04 14.70 7.36
CA ASP A 470 0.72 15.19 6.93
C ASP A 470 -0.02 15.93 8.04
N ARG A 471 0.53 15.93 9.25
CA ARG A 471 -0.05 16.59 10.42
C ARG A 471 0.65 17.92 10.68
N ALA A 472 -0.12 19.02 10.70
CA ALA A 472 0.42 20.38 10.87
C ALA A 472 1.32 20.53 12.10
N ARG A 473 1.01 19.83 13.20
CA ARG A 473 1.75 19.94 14.47
C ARG A 473 3.04 19.14 14.55
N THR A 474 3.23 18.13 13.70
CA THR A 474 4.38 17.22 13.71
C THR A 474 5.22 17.32 12.44
N ARG A 475 4.78 18.10 11.45
CA ARG A 475 5.43 18.23 10.14
C ARG A 475 6.88 18.70 10.24
N GLU A 476 7.15 19.67 11.08
CA GLU A 476 8.51 20.21 11.29
C GLU A 476 9.42 19.16 11.92
N ARG A 477 8.94 18.46 12.93
CA ARG A 477 9.66 17.33 13.55
C ARG A 477 9.95 16.23 12.52
N SER A 478 8.96 15.87 11.70
CA SER A 478 9.12 14.90 10.60
C SER A 478 10.24 15.28 9.64
N LEU A 479 10.33 16.57 9.28
CA LEU A 479 11.39 17.09 8.39
C LEU A 479 12.77 16.94 9.02
N LEU A 480 12.94 17.43 10.25
CA LEU A 480 14.23 17.40 10.95
C LEU A 480 14.74 15.97 11.19
N VAL A 481 13.83 15.06 11.54
CA VAL A 481 14.18 13.65 11.74
C VAL A 481 14.58 12.97 10.41
N LEU A 482 13.94 13.32 9.30
CA LEU A 482 14.31 12.78 8.00
C LEU A 482 15.65 13.38 7.50
N GLU A 483 15.89 14.67 7.77
CA GLU A 483 17.16 15.34 7.44
C GLU A 483 18.34 14.72 8.22
N ASP A 484 18.20 14.52 9.54
CA ASP A 484 19.24 13.85 10.34
C ASP A 484 19.49 12.41 9.87
N LEU A 485 18.45 11.69 9.50
CA LEU A 485 18.58 10.34 8.93
C LEU A 485 19.42 10.36 7.64
N VAL A 486 19.13 11.27 6.72
CA VAL A 486 19.91 11.43 5.46
C VAL A 486 21.37 11.75 5.76
N GLN A 487 21.64 12.64 6.71
CA GLN A 487 23.02 12.96 7.13
C GLN A 487 23.71 11.76 7.81
N THR A 488 22.97 10.98 8.60
CA THR A 488 23.51 9.80 9.30
C THR A 488 23.98 8.72 8.32
N LEU A 489 23.32 8.58 7.16
CA LEU A 489 23.78 7.65 6.12
C LEU A 489 25.16 7.99 5.56
N GLU A 490 25.58 9.25 5.62
CA GLU A 490 26.87 9.71 5.12
C GLU A 490 28.00 9.60 6.16
N ARG A 491 27.65 9.39 7.45
CA ARG A 491 28.64 9.25 8.54
C ARG A 491 29.35 7.91 8.48
N ALA A 492 30.59 7.84 8.97
CA ALA A 492 31.38 6.61 9.00
C ALA A 492 30.86 5.54 9.99
N HIS A 493 30.19 5.97 11.04
CA HIS A 493 29.62 5.10 12.07
C HIS A 493 28.09 5.04 11.98
N PRO A 494 27.44 3.89 12.31
CA PRO A 494 28.02 2.59 12.69
C PRO A 494 28.76 1.88 11.55
N LYS A 495 29.56 0.82 11.87
CA LYS A 495 30.35 0.05 10.88
C LYS A 495 29.45 -0.49 9.74
N VAL A 496 30.03 -0.62 8.54
CA VAL A 496 29.34 -1.09 7.34
C VAL A 496 28.68 -2.47 7.56
N SER A 497 29.38 -3.41 8.17
CA SER A 497 28.85 -4.76 8.46
C SER A 497 27.58 -4.75 9.33
N SER A 498 27.49 -3.84 10.31
CA SER A 498 26.30 -3.63 11.12
C SER A 498 25.12 -3.07 10.34
N ARG A 499 25.38 -2.12 9.41
CA ARG A 499 24.34 -1.50 8.59
C ARG A 499 23.74 -2.46 7.57
N MET A 500 24.51 -3.49 7.16
CA MET A 500 24.06 -4.45 6.16
C MET A 500 23.12 -5.52 6.72
N ARG A 501 23.09 -5.70 8.06
CA ARG A 501 22.19 -6.68 8.66
C ARG A 501 20.73 -6.28 8.46
N TYR A 502 19.89 -7.23 8.07
CA TYR A 502 18.46 -7.06 7.82
C TYR A 502 18.10 -6.07 6.70
N VAL A 503 19.06 -5.59 5.88
CA VAL A 503 18.78 -4.60 4.81
C VAL A 503 17.80 -5.13 3.77
N PHE A 504 17.82 -6.44 3.50
CA PHE A 504 16.91 -7.08 2.55
C PHE A 504 15.60 -7.52 3.21
N SER A 505 15.63 -7.81 4.50
CA SER A 505 14.47 -8.22 5.30
C SER A 505 13.71 -7.05 5.92
N THR A 506 14.02 -5.83 5.48
CA THR A 506 13.37 -4.59 5.91
C THR A 506 13.13 -3.72 4.70
N TRP A 507 11.97 -3.04 4.68
CA TRP A 507 11.72 -2.07 3.63
C TRP A 507 12.43 -0.76 3.97
N PHE A 508 13.51 -0.49 3.28
CA PHE A 508 14.24 0.77 3.40
C PHE A 508 14.53 1.32 2.01
N PRO A 509 14.19 2.58 1.72
CA PRO A 509 14.35 3.16 0.39
C PRO A 509 15.81 3.51 0.09
N PRO A 510 16.21 3.53 -1.20
CA PRO A 510 17.50 4.08 -1.61
C PRO A 510 17.69 5.54 -1.19
N ALA A 511 18.92 5.97 -1.01
CA ALA A 511 19.26 7.34 -0.59
C ALA A 511 18.69 8.41 -1.54
N ALA A 512 18.66 8.15 -2.85
CA ALA A 512 18.03 9.04 -3.82
C ALA A 512 16.52 9.23 -3.56
N THR A 513 15.82 8.15 -3.17
CA THR A 513 14.41 8.23 -2.80
C THR A 513 14.19 8.99 -1.50
N LEU A 514 15.05 8.77 -0.48
CA LEU A 514 14.98 9.53 0.78
C LEU A 514 15.23 11.02 0.56
N LYS A 515 16.24 11.39 -0.24
CA LYS A 515 16.52 12.78 -0.60
C LYS A 515 15.38 13.39 -1.43
N LYS A 516 14.72 12.59 -2.27
CA LYS A 516 13.51 13.01 -2.97
C LYS A 516 12.38 13.34 -1.99
N GLU A 517 12.10 12.44 -1.03
CA GLU A 517 11.06 12.65 -0.01
C GLU A 517 11.36 13.88 0.87
N LEU A 518 12.63 14.08 1.24
CA LEU A 518 13.06 15.25 1.97
C LEU A 518 12.84 16.54 1.16
N GLY A 519 13.23 16.55 -0.12
CA GLY A 519 13.00 17.67 -1.02
C GLY A 519 11.52 17.99 -1.21
N GLU A 520 10.66 16.97 -1.36
CA GLU A 520 9.20 17.12 -1.45
C GLU A 520 8.61 17.72 -0.16
N GLN A 521 9.11 17.31 1.01
CA GLN A 521 8.70 17.92 2.28
C GLN A 521 9.15 19.38 2.37
N LEU A 522 10.39 19.72 1.97
CA LEU A 522 10.88 21.10 1.91
C LEU A 522 10.01 21.99 1.00
N VAL A 523 9.63 21.48 -0.18
CA VAL A 523 8.70 22.18 -1.09
C VAL A 523 7.35 22.41 -0.42
N SER A 524 6.83 21.41 0.31
CA SER A 524 5.52 21.50 0.98
C SER A 524 5.43 22.59 2.05
N ILE A 525 6.57 22.95 2.65
CA ILE A 525 6.70 24.04 3.63
C ILE A 525 7.19 25.35 3.03
N GLY A 526 7.43 25.39 1.69
CA GLY A 526 7.84 26.60 0.97
C GLY A 526 9.36 26.81 0.85
N MET A 527 10.19 25.91 1.35
CA MET A 527 11.65 25.98 1.26
C MET A 527 12.17 25.46 -0.08
N VAL A 528 11.65 26.01 -1.18
CA VAL A 528 11.93 25.53 -2.54
C VAL A 528 13.42 25.63 -2.91
N GLY A 529 14.15 26.63 -2.37
CA GLY A 529 15.59 26.81 -2.64
C GLY A 529 16.43 25.63 -2.14
N ALA A 530 16.21 25.18 -0.89
CA ALA A 530 16.91 24.03 -0.33
C ALA A 530 16.55 22.72 -1.04
N ALA A 531 15.29 22.58 -1.48
CA ALA A 531 14.84 21.43 -2.25
C ALA A 531 15.55 21.35 -3.62
N LEU A 532 15.82 22.50 -4.29
CA LEU A 532 16.54 22.54 -5.56
C LEU A 532 17.95 21.97 -5.45
N GLU A 533 18.69 22.33 -4.40
CA GLU A 533 20.05 21.84 -4.17
C GLU A 533 20.06 20.31 -4.01
N LEU A 534 19.10 19.77 -3.27
CA LEU A 534 18.95 18.32 -3.10
C LEU A 534 18.60 17.61 -4.41
N PHE A 535 17.66 18.15 -5.18
CA PHE A 535 17.25 17.52 -6.44
C PHE A 535 18.36 17.57 -7.50
N GLU A 536 19.17 18.64 -7.51
CA GLU A 536 20.33 18.75 -8.40
C GLU A 536 21.42 17.75 -7.99
N GLU A 537 21.71 17.60 -6.70
CA GLU A 537 22.69 16.64 -6.19
C GLU A 537 22.40 15.21 -6.61
N VAL A 538 21.13 14.80 -6.51
CA VAL A 538 20.71 13.44 -6.86
C VAL A 538 20.20 13.29 -8.30
N GLU A 539 20.35 14.32 -9.15
CA GLU A 539 19.97 14.32 -10.57
C GLU A 539 18.50 13.94 -10.80
N LEU A 540 17.61 14.43 -9.94
CA LEU A 540 16.16 14.25 -10.09
C LEU A 540 15.56 15.40 -10.90
N TRP A 541 15.58 15.25 -12.23
CA TRP A 541 15.20 16.31 -13.17
C TRP A 541 13.74 16.72 -13.07
N ASP A 542 12.81 15.79 -12.83
CA ASP A 542 11.37 16.08 -12.79
C ASP A 542 11.01 17.03 -11.65
N PRO A 543 11.29 16.71 -10.38
CA PRO A 543 11.00 17.62 -9.28
C PRO A 543 11.82 18.92 -9.37
N LEU A 544 13.04 18.87 -9.90
CA LEU A 544 13.87 20.07 -10.11
C LEU A 544 13.20 21.05 -11.09
N ILE A 545 12.71 20.57 -12.23
CA ILE A 545 12.01 21.40 -13.24
C ILE A 545 10.72 21.97 -12.66
N VAL A 546 9.96 21.16 -11.90
CA VAL A 546 8.75 21.61 -11.22
C VAL A 546 9.07 22.76 -10.26
N CYS A 547 10.10 22.63 -9.43
CA CYS A 547 10.54 23.68 -8.50
C CYS A 547 10.97 24.95 -9.21
N LEU A 548 11.79 24.83 -10.28
CA LEU A 548 12.19 25.99 -11.08
C LEU A 548 11.00 26.65 -11.79
N SER A 549 10.03 25.86 -12.21
CA SER A 549 8.79 26.37 -12.81
C SER A 549 7.93 27.11 -11.78
N LEU A 550 7.81 26.60 -10.55
CA LEU A 550 7.15 27.28 -9.44
C LEU A 550 7.80 28.63 -9.09
N LEU A 551 9.12 28.71 -9.24
CA LEU A 551 9.87 29.95 -9.07
C LEU A 551 9.85 30.89 -10.30
N GLY A 552 9.15 30.51 -11.38
CA GLY A 552 9.11 31.27 -12.64
C GLY A 552 10.40 31.21 -13.47
N LYS A 553 11.33 30.31 -13.13
CA LYS A 553 12.69 30.22 -13.72
C LYS A 553 12.80 29.12 -14.79
N LYS A 554 11.80 28.97 -15.65
CA LYS A 554 11.75 27.92 -16.68
C LYS A 554 12.97 27.92 -17.62
N GLN A 555 13.48 29.11 -18.00
CA GLN A 555 14.64 29.22 -18.89
C GLN A 555 15.91 28.69 -18.22
N GLN A 556 16.08 28.91 -16.91
CA GLN A 556 17.22 28.37 -16.16
C GLN A 556 17.18 26.84 -16.11
N ALA A 557 15.98 26.25 -16.00
CA ALA A 557 15.80 24.80 -16.07
C ALA A 557 16.24 24.25 -17.44
N ALA A 558 15.79 24.88 -18.54
CA ALA A 558 16.17 24.48 -19.88
C ALA A 558 17.70 24.58 -20.13
N ASP A 559 18.33 25.67 -19.67
CA ASP A 559 19.76 25.87 -19.87
C ASP A 559 20.60 24.90 -19.02
N LEU A 560 20.12 24.52 -17.85
CA LEU A 560 20.75 23.46 -17.03
C LEU A 560 20.71 22.11 -17.75
N VAL A 561 19.54 21.73 -18.26
CA VAL A 561 19.35 20.46 -18.98
C VAL A 561 20.18 20.45 -20.27
N ARG A 562 20.23 21.55 -21.03
CA ARG A 562 21.07 21.67 -22.23
C ARG A 562 22.53 21.42 -21.95
N ARG A 563 23.09 22.04 -20.90
CA ARG A 563 24.48 21.80 -20.48
C ARG A 563 24.78 20.33 -20.17
N ARG A 564 23.81 19.61 -19.65
CA ARG A 564 23.95 18.16 -19.41
C ARG A 564 23.81 17.35 -20.69
N LEU A 565 22.95 17.78 -21.61
CA LEU A 565 22.83 17.16 -22.95
C LEU A 565 24.08 17.36 -23.80
N ASP A 566 24.83 18.48 -23.64
CA ASP A 566 26.09 18.68 -24.31
C ASP A 566 27.16 17.65 -23.88
N ALA A 567 27.03 17.09 -22.67
CA ALA A 567 27.88 16.01 -22.16
C ALA A 567 27.36 14.59 -22.50
N ASP A 568 26.06 14.41 -22.60
CA ASP A 568 25.42 13.10 -22.90
C ASP A 568 24.14 13.32 -23.74
N ASP A 569 24.32 13.40 -25.04
CA ASP A 569 23.23 13.62 -26.01
C ASP A 569 22.36 12.36 -26.25
N ARG A 570 22.79 11.19 -25.78
CA ARG A 570 22.10 9.91 -25.92
C ARG A 570 21.14 9.62 -24.78
N ASN A 571 21.06 10.46 -23.76
CA ASN A 571 20.25 10.24 -22.59
C ASN A 571 18.79 10.64 -22.83
N PRO A 572 17.83 9.71 -22.98
CA PRO A 572 16.45 10.04 -23.27
C PRO A 572 15.75 10.76 -22.11
N LYS A 573 16.24 10.62 -20.86
CA LYS A 573 15.69 11.35 -19.71
C LYS A 573 15.89 12.85 -19.83
N LEU A 574 17.09 13.26 -20.26
CA LEU A 574 17.42 14.67 -20.45
C LEU A 574 16.60 15.31 -21.57
N TRP A 575 16.36 14.56 -22.66
CA TRP A 575 15.45 15.01 -23.72
C TRP A 575 14.02 15.18 -23.21
N CYS A 576 13.50 14.22 -22.41
CA CYS A 576 12.19 14.38 -21.78
C CYS A 576 12.16 15.58 -20.82
N ALA A 577 13.19 15.76 -20.01
CA ALA A 577 13.31 16.87 -19.07
C ALA A 577 13.34 18.22 -19.80
N LEU A 578 14.02 18.31 -20.95
CA LEU A 578 14.01 19.51 -21.79
C LEU A 578 12.62 19.80 -22.36
N GLY A 579 11.90 18.77 -22.77
CA GLY A 579 10.50 18.87 -23.19
C GLY A 579 9.59 19.37 -22.08
N ASP A 580 9.78 18.91 -20.86
CA ASP A 580 9.02 19.38 -19.68
C ASP A 580 9.35 20.85 -19.34
N ALA A 581 10.62 21.25 -19.45
CA ALA A 581 11.06 22.62 -19.16
C ALA A 581 10.56 23.65 -20.17
N LEU A 582 10.60 23.31 -21.46
CA LEU A 582 10.22 24.18 -22.56
C LEU A 582 8.77 24.02 -23.00
N ASP A 583 8.10 22.98 -22.52
CA ASP A 583 6.74 22.64 -22.90
C ASP A 583 6.58 22.35 -24.41
N ASP A 584 7.57 21.64 -25.00
CA ASP A 584 7.65 21.35 -26.44
C ASP A 584 7.73 19.84 -26.71
N GLU A 585 6.84 19.37 -27.60
CA GLU A 585 6.69 17.96 -27.95
C GLU A 585 7.84 17.39 -28.76
N GLN A 586 8.55 18.22 -29.51
CA GLN A 586 9.67 17.79 -30.37
C GLN A 586 10.74 17.06 -29.56
N TYR A 587 10.96 17.49 -28.33
CA TYR A 587 11.95 16.88 -27.46
C TYR A 587 11.52 15.52 -26.92
N TYR A 588 10.22 15.26 -26.73
CA TYR A 588 9.73 13.93 -26.37
C TYR A 588 9.82 12.94 -27.54
N TRP A 589 9.57 13.42 -28.77
CA TRP A 589 9.80 12.62 -29.97
C TRP A 589 11.29 12.31 -30.13
N LYS A 590 12.18 13.28 -29.86
CA LYS A 590 13.62 13.05 -29.87
C LYS A 590 14.05 12.03 -28.82
N ALA A 591 13.51 12.10 -27.61
CA ALA A 591 13.73 11.10 -26.58
C ALA A 591 13.30 9.71 -27.00
N TRP A 592 12.16 9.60 -27.68
CA TRP A 592 11.64 8.36 -28.25
C TRP A 592 12.57 7.75 -29.29
N GLU A 593 13.05 8.55 -30.25
CA GLU A 593 14.01 8.15 -31.28
C GLU A 593 15.35 7.69 -30.69
N VAL A 594 15.96 8.51 -29.81
CA VAL A 594 17.25 8.22 -29.19
C VAL A 594 17.21 6.94 -28.37
N SER A 595 16.09 6.64 -27.70
CA SER A 595 15.93 5.40 -26.96
C SER A 595 15.67 4.16 -27.82
N GLY A 596 15.58 4.29 -29.15
CA GLY A 596 15.16 3.19 -30.04
C GLY A 596 13.74 2.70 -29.77
N GLU A 597 12.82 3.64 -29.53
CA GLU A 597 11.40 3.40 -29.28
C GLU A 597 11.08 2.63 -27.97
N ARG A 598 11.96 2.71 -26.98
CA ARG A 598 11.83 1.98 -25.70
C ARG A 598 11.49 2.84 -24.50
N ASN A 599 11.54 4.18 -24.62
CA ASN A 599 11.28 5.06 -23.48
C ASN A 599 9.78 5.28 -23.24
N ALA A 600 9.23 4.58 -22.25
CA ALA A 600 7.83 4.70 -21.86
C ALA A 600 7.46 6.11 -21.38
N ARG A 601 8.41 6.83 -20.72
CA ARG A 601 8.18 8.20 -20.23
C ARG A 601 7.90 9.19 -21.36
N ALA A 602 8.62 9.12 -22.48
CA ALA A 602 8.38 9.99 -23.63
C ALA A 602 6.94 9.86 -24.14
N ARG A 603 6.44 8.62 -24.28
CA ARG A 603 5.05 8.36 -24.65
C ARG A 603 4.04 8.84 -23.62
N ARG A 604 4.33 8.68 -22.32
CA ARG A 604 3.49 9.21 -21.23
C ARG A 604 3.39 10.75 -21.29
N SER A 605 4.49 11.44 -21.58
CA SER A 605 4.50 12.90 -21.70
C SER A 605 3.72 13.38 -22.94
N LEU A 606 3.86 12.72 -24.09
CA LEU A 606 3.06 12.98 -25.27
C LEU A 606 1.56 12.78 -25.01
N ALA A 607 1.19 11.72 -24.29
CA ALA A 607 -0.19 11.45 -23.92
C ALA A 607 -0.79 12.56 -23.04
N ARG A 608 -0.04 13.03 -22.02
CA ARG A 608 -0.48 14.14 -21.15
C ARG A 608 -0.69 15.43 -21.96
N ARG A 609 0.19 15.71 -22.90
CA ARG A 609 0.05 16.88 -23.76
C ARG A 609 -1.13 16.79 -24.70
N ALA A 610 -1.34 15.63 -25.35
CA ALA A 610 -2.53 15.40 -26.17
C ALA A 610 -3.82 15.59 -25.34
N ALA A 611 -3.87 15.05 -24.11
CA ALA A 611 -5.00 15.25 -23.21
C ALA A 611 -5.18 16.72 -22.82
N ALA A 612 -4.10 17.46 -22.57
CA ALA A 612 -4.16 18.90 -22.25
C ALA A 612 -4.73 19.74 -23.40
N ARG A 613 -4.51 19.33 -24.65
CA ARG A 613 -5.12 19.94 -25.84
C ARG A 613 -6.56 19.49 -26.09
N GLY A 614 -7.05 18.50 -25.35
CA GLY A 614 -8.36 17.90 -25.56
C GLY A 614 -8.39 16.85 -26.68
N ASP A 615 -7.24 16.45 -27.22
CA ASP A 615 -7.12 15.37 -28.21
C ASP A 615 -7.06 14.03 -27.47
N TRP A 616 -8.23 13.56 -27.06
CA TRP A 616 -8.36 12.34 -26.25
C TRP A 616 -8.03 11.09 -27.06
N ALA A 617 -8.23 11.10 -28.37
CA ALA A 617 -7.91 9.96 -29.23
C ALA A 617 -6.39 9.73 -29.30
N ALA A 618 -5.62 10.77 -29.61
CA ALA A 618 -4.15 10.70 -29.58
C ALA A 618 -3.63 10.39 -28.17
N ALA A 619 -4.24 10.96 -27.13
CA ALA A 619 -3.88 10.66 -25.74
C ALA A 619 -4.04 9.17 -25.42
N ALA A 620 -5.16 8.55 -25.80
CA ALA A 620 -5.40 7.13 -25.60
C ALA A 620 -4.37 6.26 -26.33
N GLU A 621 -4.04 6.58 -27.59
CA GLU A 621 -3.02 5.86 -28.37
C GLU A 621 -1.63 5.93 -27.73
N HIS A 622 -1.24 7.13 -27.29
CA HIS A 622 0.06 7.30 -26.62
C HIS A 622 0.12 6.56 -25.26
N TRP A 623 -0.98 6.60 -24.46
CA TRP A 623 -1.05 5.83 -23.22
C TRP A 623 -0.95 4.33 -23.49
N MET A 624 -1.70 3.79 -24.46
CA MET A 624 -1.65 2.37 -24.79
C MET A 624 -0.26 1.96 -25.34
N SER A 625 0.41 2.84 -26.08
CA SER A 625 1.79 2.60 -26.52
C SER A 625 2.77 2.53 -25.33
N ALA A 626 2.66 3.43 -24.37
CA ALA A 626 3.48 3.41 -23.15
C ALA A 626 3.22 2.15 -22.31
N LEU A 627 1.97 1.73 -22.17
CA LEU A 627 1.55 0.57 -21.38
C LEU A 627 1.92 -0.78 -22.02
N LYS A 628 2.15 -0.82 -23.35
CA LYS A 628 2.74 -1.99 -24.00
C LYS A 628 4.19 -2.21 -23.60
N ILE A 629 4.92 -1.14 -23.29
CA ILE A 629 6.32 -1.21 -22.84
C ILE A 629 6.35 -1.58 -21.36
N ASN A 630 5.60 -0.85 -20.53
CA ASN A 630 5.49 -1.11 -19.11
C ASN A 630 4.02 -1.21 -18.67
N PRO A 631 3.48 -2.43 -18.54
CA PRO A 631 2.11 -2.65 -18.10
C PRO A 631 1.90 -2.48 -16.59
N LEU A 632 2.95 -2.40 -15.76
CA LEU A 632 2.86 -2.23 -14.31
C LEU A 632 2.82 -0.76 -13.88
N PHE A 633 2.17 0.09 -14.66
CA PHE A 633 2.04 1.52 -14.38
C PHE A 633 0.56 1.90 -14.17
N PRO A 634 0.04 1.89 -12.91
CA PRO A 634 -1.37 2.09 -12.61
C PRO A 634 -1.90 3.45 -13.06
N ASP A 635 -1.14 4.55 -12.87
CA ASP A 635 -1.54 5.88 -13.31
C ASP A 635 -1.73 5.98 -14.83
N GLY A 636 -0.95 5.19 -15.57
CA GLY A 636 -1.11 5.10 -17.03
C GLY A 636 -2.40 4.41 -17.42
N TRP A 637 -2.76 3.31 -16.76
CA TRP A 637 -4.03 2.63 -16.97
C TRP A 637 -5.21 3.51 -16.58
N PHE A 638 -5.10 4.24 -15.47
CA PHE A 638 -6.12 5.21 -15.06
C PHE A 638 -6.31 6.33 -16.09
N SER A 639 -5.22 6.98 -16.48
CA SER A 639 -5.25 8.09 -17.44
C SER A 639 -5.66 7.65 -18.85
N GLY A 640 -5.17 6.47 -19.28
CA GLY A 640 -5.58 5.84 -20.55
C GLY A 640 -7.05 5.46 -20.55
N GLY A 641 -7.55 4.88 -19.45
CA GLY A 641 -8.97 4.59 -19.26
C GLY A 641 -9.84 5.84 -19.30
N TYR A 642 -9.39 6.92 -18.68
CA TYR A 642 -10.09 8.22 -18.75
C TYR A 642 -10.09 8.80 -20.18
N ALA A 643 -8.99 8.71 -20.90
CA ALA A 643 -8.94 9.15 -22.31
C ALA A 643 -9.87 8.32 -23.20
N CYS A 644 -9.91 6.99 -23.02
CA CYS A 644 -10.86 6.11 -23.71
C CYS A 644 -12.31 6.45 -23.38
N LEU A 645 -12.61 6.78 -22.13
CA LEU A 645 -13.94 7.20 -21.69
C LEU A 645 -14.38 8.50 -22.38
N LYS A 646 -13.46 9.46 -22.56
CA LYS A 646 -13.73 10.72 -23.27
C LYS A 646 -13.97 10.53 -24.78
N CYS A 647 -13.47 9.43 -25.34
CA CYS A 647 -13.71 9.03 -26.73
C CYS A 647 -14.90 8.07 -26.90
N ASP A 648 -15.71 7.88 -25.85
CA ASP A 648 -16.82 6.90 -25.80
C ASP A 648 -16.42 5.43 -26.05
N ARG A 649 -15.14 5.09 -25.92
CA ARG A 649 -14.60 3.72 -25.99
C ARG A 649 -14.81 3.01 -24.64
N THR A 650 -16.08 2.73 -24.31
CA THR A 650 -16.51 2.30 -22.97
C THR A 650 -15.88 0.98 -22.53
N ASP A 651 -15.78 -0.02 -23.42
CA ASP A 651 -15.23 -1.34 -23.04
C ASP A 651 -13.72 -1.28 -22.79
N GLU A 652 -12.98 -0.49 -23.59
CA GLU A 652 -11.55 -0.30 -23.40
C GLU A 652 -11.28 0.52 -22.12
N ALA A 653 -12.12 1.51 -21.84
CA ALA A 653 -12.05 2.27 -20.59
C ALA A 653 -12.27 1.36 -19.39
N LEU A 654 -13.28 0.48 -19.43
CA LEU A 654 -13.54 -0.49 -18.36
C LEU A 654 -12.35 -1.44 -18.16
N ALA A 655 -11.83 -2.01 -19.26
CA ALA A 655 -10.67 -2.89 -19.19
C ALA A 655 -9.43 -2.19 -18.58
N ALA A 656 -9.20 -0.92 -18.95
CA ALA A 656 -8.11 -0.12 -18.43
C ALA A 656 -8.26 0.16 -16.93
N PHE A 657 -9.46 0.55 -16.45
CA PHE A 657 -9.69 0.77 -15.02
C PHE A 657 -9.61 -0.53 -14.22
N VAL A 658 -10.13 -1.65 -14.74
CA VAL A 658 -9.96 -2.97 -14.11
C VAL A 658 -8.48 -3.33 -14.01
N ARG A 659 -7.68 -3.07 -15.07
CA ARG A 659 -6.24 -3.32 -15.00
C ARG A 659 -5.55 -2.42 -13.98
N CYS A 660 -5.97 -1.16 -13.87
CA CYS A 660 -5.50 -0.25 -12.83
C CYS A 660 -5.76 -0.82 -11.43
N THR A 661 -6.97 -1.31 -11.15
CA THR A 661 -7.32 -1.87 -9.83
C THR A 661 -6.60 -3.18 -9.51
N GLN A 662 -6.22 -3.98 -10.52
CA GLN A 662 -5.42 -5.18 -10.33
C GLN A 662 -3.97 -4.90 -9.91
N ILE A 663 -3.42 -3.75 -10.35
CA ILE A 663 -2.04 -3.36 -10.03
C ILE A 663 -2.01 -2.53 -8.74
N ASP A 664 -2.97 -1.62 -8.59
CA ASP A 664 -3.13 -0.73 -7.44
C ASP A 664 -4.53 -0.89 -6.85
N VAL A 665 -4.65 -1.81 -5.91
CA VAL A 665 -5.91 -2.12 -5.23
C VAL A 665 -6.39 -0.94 -4.38
N GLU A 666 -5.46 -0.08 -3.91
CA GLU A 666 -5.77 1.08 -3.06
C GLU A 666 -6.42 2.24 -3.84
N ASN A 667 -6.44 2.16 -5.16
CA ASN A 667 -7.00 3.23 -6.00
C ASN A 667 -8.54 3.24 -6.01
N GLY A 668 -9.13 3.82 -4.97
CA GLY A 668 -10.58 3.93 -4.85
C GLY A 668 -11.25 4.72 -5.99
N GLN A 669 -10.53 5.63 -6.67
CA GLN A 669 -11.05 6.33 -7.84
C GLN A 669 -11.20 5.40 -9.04
N ALA A 670 -10.22 4.52 -9.26
CA ALA A 670 -10.30 3.50 -10.31
C ALA A 670 -11.48 2.55 -10.05
N TRP A 671 -11.64 2.07 -8.81
CA TRP A 671 -12.78 1.26 -8.40
C TRP A 671 -14.13 1.96 -8.63
N ASN A 672 -14.24 3.24 -8.29
CA ASN A 672 -15.46 4.02 -8.54
C ASN A 672 -15.75 4.19 -10.05
N ASN A 673 -14.71 4.36 -10.89
CA ASN A 673 -14.86 4.41 -12.34
C ASN A 673 -15.30 3.07 -12.93
N VAL A 674 -14.74 1.94 -12.44
CA VAL A 674 -15.22 0.58 -12.78
C VAL A 674 -16.69 0.44 -12.45
N ALA A 675 -17.10 0.88 -11.28
CA ALA A 675 -18.49 0.84 -10.86
C ALA A 675 -19.39 1.70 -11.74
N ALA A 676 -19.01 2.96 -12.02
CA ALA A 676 -19.79 3.87 -12.86
C ALA A 676 -20.00 3.31 -14.28
N LEU A 677 -18.95 2.72 -14.88
CA LEU A 677 -19.05 2.07 -16.17
C LEU A 677 -19.89 0.79 -16.11
N SER A 678 -19.79 0.00 -15.04
CA SER A 678 -20.61 -1.18 -14.81
C SER A 678 -22.10 -0.82 -14.66
N ILE A 679 -22.41 0.30 -14.01
CA ILE A 679 -23.77 0.85 -13.92
C ILE A 679 -24.28 1.24 -15.31
N ARG A 680 -23.46 1.95 -16.12
CA ARG A 680 -23.80 2.32 -17.50
C ARG A 680 -24.08 1.09 -18.37
N LEU A 681 -23.34 0.00 -18.14
CA LEU A 681 -23.52 -1.30 -18.81
C LEU A 681 -24.61 -2.17 -18.16
N LYS A 682 -25.32 -1.68 -17.16
CA LYS A 682 -26.37 -2.39 -16.37
C LYS A 682 -25.86 -3.67 -15.68
N ARG A 683 -24.56 -3.76 -15.38
CA ARG A 683 -23.93 -4.87 -14.63
C ARG A 683 -23.93 -4.54 -13.13
N PHE A 684 -25.12 -4.53 -12.49
CA PHE A 684 -25.26 -3.99 -11.13
C PHE A 684 -24.52 -4.80 -10.06
N THR A 685 -24.40 -6.12 -10.19
CA THR A 685 -23.65 -6.96 -9.26
C THR A 685 -22.15 -6.64 -9.27
N ALA A 686 -21.55 -6.55 -10.46
CA ALA A 686 -20.16 -6.13 -10.61
C ALA A 686 -19.94 -4.70 -10.10
N ALA A 687 -20.90 -3.79 -10.32
CA ALA A 687 -20.85 -2.43 -9.80
C ALA A 687 -20.90 -2.42 -8.27
N HIS A 688 -21.70 -3.27 -7.65
CA HIS A 688 -21.78 -3.39 -6.20
C HIS A 688 -20.44 -3.83 -5.61
N THR A 689 -19.82 -4.90 -6.14
CA THR A 689 -18.51 -5.37 -5.70
C THR A 689 -17.45 -4.27 -5.82
N ALA A 690 -17.41 -3.59 -6.99
CA ALA A 690 -16.45 -2.50 -7.20
C ALA A 690 -16.69 -1.31 -6.24
N LEU A 691 -17.95 -0.99 -5.88
CA LEU A 691 -18.24 0.08 -4.92
C LEU A 691 -17.89 -0.32 -3.48
N CYS A 692 -18.07 -1.58 -3.11
CA CYS A 692 -17.60 -2.08 -1.82
C CYS A 692 -16.08 -1.88 -1.66
N GLU A 693 -15.30 -2.19 -2.70
CA GLU A 693 -13.86 -1.92 -2.70
C GLU A 693 -13.56 -0.41 -2.71
N ALA A 694 -14.25 0.37 -3.55
CA ALA A 694 -14.06 1.82 -3.60
C ALA A 694 -14.27 2.49 -2.23
N ILE A 695 -15.29 2.06 -1.48
CA ILE A 695 -15.61 2.59 -0.15
C ILE A 695 -14.51 2.30 0.87
N LYS A 696 -13.85 1.14 0.80
CA LYS A 696 -12.72 0.82 1.70
C LYS A 696 -11.64 1.89 1.63
N HIS A 697 -11.38 2.40 0.42
CA HIS A 697 -10.30 3.38 0.16
C HIS A 697 -10.77 4.84 0.11
N GLN A 698 -12.08 5.10 -0.14
CA GLN A 698 -12.64 6.45 -0.25
C GLN A 698 -13.86 6.66 0.66
N ARG A 699 -13.69 6.45 1.97
CA ARG A 699 -14.76 6.55 2.98
C ARG A 699 -15.39 7.94 3.10
N THR A 700 -14.70 8.99 2.69
CA THR A 700 -15.15 10.39 2.78
C THR A 700 -15.78 10.90 1.49
N SER A 701 -15.80 10.13 0.42
CA SER A 701 -16.40 10.50 -0.86
C SER A 701 -17.91 10.24 -0.85
N TRP A 702 -18.71 11.31 -0.73
CA TRP A 702 -20.17 11.18 -0.77
C TRP A 702 -20.69 10.65 -2.12
N HIS A 703 -20.01 10.92 -3.23
CA HIS A 703 -20.37 10.38 -4.55
C HIS A 703 -20.30 8.85 -4.59
N THR A 704 -19.24 8.27 -4.01
CA THR A 704 -19.07 6.82 -3.93
C THR A 704 -20.18 6.18 -3.11
N TRP A 705 -20.56 6.80 -1.99
CA TRP A 705 -21.67 6.35 -1.15
C TRP A 705 -23.03 6.51 -1.84
N GLU A 706 -23.24 7.58 -2.60
CA GLU A 706 -24.48 7.78 -3.36
C GLU A 706 -24.65 6.72 -4.46
N ASN A 707 -23.57 6.46 -5.24
CA ASN A 707 -23.55 5.39 -6.22
C ASN A 707 -23.80 4.02 -5.57
N HIS A 708 -23.20 3.77 -4.41
CA HIS A 708 -23.42 2.54 -3.65
C HIS A 708 -24.86 2.40 -3.19
N ALA A 709 -25.49 3.46 -2.68
CA ALA A 709 -26.90 3.43 -2.29
C ALA A 709 -27.82 3.07 -3.47
N MET A 710 -27.61 3.72 -4.62
CA MET A 710 -28.36 3.43 -5.83
C MET A 710 -28.20 1.98 -6.31
N VAL A 711 -26.95 1.49 -6.32
CA VAL A 711 -26.66 0.14 -6.78
C VAL A 711 -27.22 -0.90 -5.82
N CYS A 712 -27.08 -0.71 -4.51
CA CYS A 712 -27.68 -1.57 -3.49
C CYS A 712 -29.20 -1.68 -3.66
N ALA A 713 -29.89 -0.57 -3.94
CA ALA A 713 -31.33 -0.59 -4.22
C ALA A 713 -31.67 -1.39 -5.50
N LYS A 714 -30.81 -1.35 -6.54
CA LYS A 714 -31.01 -2.12 -7.79
C LYS A 714 -30.68 -3.60 -7.62
N VAL A 715 -29.77 -3.93 -6.74
CA VAL A 715 -29.34 -5.31 -6.45
C VAL A 715 -30.26 -5.98 -5.40
N GLY A 716 -31.11 -5.22 -4.69
CA GLY A 716 -32.01 -5.75 -3.68
C GLY A 716 -31.50 -5.63 -2.23
N LYS A 717 -30.30 -5.09 -2.01
CA LYS A 717 -29.73 -4.87 -0.66
C LYS A 717 -30.26 -3.55 -0.05
N PHE A 718 -31.57 -3.51 0.26
CA PHE A 718 -32.28 -2.26 0.62
C PHE A 718 -31.83 -1.69 1.97
N ALA A 719 -31.58 -2.53 2.98
CA ALA A 719 -31.06 -2.07 4.28
C ALA A 719 -29.68 -1.39 4.13
N THR A 720 -28.79 -2.01 3.35
CA THR A 720 -27.48 -1.43 3.05
C THR A 720 -27.60 -0.12 2.27
N SER A 721 -28.55 -0.04 1.33
CA SER A 721 -28.88 1.19 0.60
C SER A 721 -29.28 2.32 1.55
N ALA A 722 -30.15 2.06 2.52
CA ALA A 722 -30.56 3.05 3.53
C ALA A 722 -29.39 3.52 4.39
N LEU A 723 -28.53 2.61 4.84
CA LEU A 723 -27.32 2.95 5.59
C LEU A 723 -26.34 3.79 4.75
N ALA A 724 -26.18 3.48 3.47
CA ALA A 724 -25.35 4.27 2.56
C ALA A 724 -25.90 5.70 2.37
N LEU A 725 -27.22 5.87 2.26
CA LEU A 725 -27.87 7.19 2.22
C LEU A 725 -27.64 7.98 3.52
N LEU A 726 -27.70 7.31 4.69
CA LEU A 726 -27.36 7.97 5.95
C LEU A 726 -25.93 8.53 5.93
N LYS A 727 -24.99 7.78 5.35
CA LYS A 727 -23.61 8.23 5.24
C LYS A 727 -23.46 9.40 4.25
N VAL A 728 -24.21 9.41 3.14
CA VAL A 728 -24.28 10.57 2.23
C VAL A 728 -24.78 11.81 2.97
N LEU A 729 -25.86 11.68 3.76
CA LEU A 729 -26.43 12.80 4.53
C LEU A 729 -25.44 13.30 5.59
N GLU A 730 -24.70 12.41 6.24
CA GLU A 730 -23.67 12.77 7.20
C GLU A 730 -22.55 13.58 6.54
N LEU A 731 -22.00 13.06 5.42
CA LEU A 731 -20.89 13.69 4.71
C LEU A 731 -21.26 15.03 4.06
N THR A 732 -22.51 15.17 3.62
CA THR A 732 -23.01 16.39 2.96
C THR A 732 -23.77 17.33 3.91
N GLN A 733 -23.80 17.01 5.20
CA GLN A 733 -24.59 17.74 6.20
C GLN A 733 -26.07 17.91 5.78
N GLY A 734 -26.60 16.89 5.11
CA GLY A 734 -27.95 16.86 4.62
C GLY A 734 -28.19 17.64 3.31
N ALA A 735 -27.19 18.19 2.64
CA ALA A 735 -27.37 18.97 1.41
C ALA A 735 -27.75 18.12 0.19
N ARG A 736 -27.36 16.83 0.16
CA ARG A 736 -27.65 15.91 -0.95
C ARG A 736 -28.63 14.83 -0.53
N VAL A 737 -29.67 14.63 -1.35
CA VAL A 737 -30.70 13.62 -1.16
C VAL A 737 -31.06 12.99 -2.50
N HIS A 738 -30.99 11.66 -2.57
CA HIS A 738 -31.40 10.92 -3.76
C HIS A 738 -32.85 10.44 -3.61
N ILE A 739 -33.80 11.25 -4.05
CA ILE A 739 -35.26 11.07 -3.84
C ILE A 739 -35.75 9.75 -4.41
N GLU A 740 -35.34 9.39 -5.64
CA GLU A 740 -35.78 8.15 -6.31
C GLU A 740 -35.40 6.88 -5.50
N THR A 741 -34.21 6.83 -4.93
CA THR A 741 -33.80 5.73 -4.07
C THR A 741 -34.66 5.67 -2.81
N ILE A 742 -34.93 6.82 -2.17
CA ILE A 742 -35.80 6.87 -0.99
C ILE A 742 -37.22 6.40 -1.31
N GLN A 743 -37.79 6.79 -2.44
CA GLN A 743 -39.08 6.33 -2.92
C GLN A 743 -39.10 4.79 -3.04
N THR A 744 -38.09 4.23 -3.71
CA THR A 744 -37.96 2.77 -3.84
C THR A 744 -37.93 2.08 -2.45
N LEU A 745 -37.17 2.65 -1.50
CA LEU A 745 -37.10 2.09 -0.15
C LEU A 745 -38.41 2.17 0.62
N VAL A 746 -39.18 3.28 0.48
CA VAL A 746 -40.51 3.43 1.07
C VAL A 746 -41.48 2.39 0.50
N GLU A 747 -41.45 2.15 -0.80
CA GLU A 747 -42.25 1.10 -1.45
C GLU A 747 -41.91 -0.29 -0.92
N ARG A 748 -40.62 -0.61 -0.72
CA ARG A 748 -40.19 -1.91 -0.17
C ARG A 748 -40.65 -2.11 1.28
N VAL A 749 -40.65 -1.04 2.10
CA VAL A 749 -41.20 -1.11 3.47
C VAL A 749 -42.72 -1.34 3.41
N ARG A 750 -43.43 -0.72 2.46
CA ARG A 750 -44.85 -0.97 2.26
C ARG A 750 -45.11 -2.42 1.94
N GLU A 751 -44.45 -2.98 0.94
CA GLU A 751 -44.56 -4.39 0.56
C GLU A 751 -44.30 -5.34 1.75
N ALA A 752 -43.26 -5.09 2.51
CA ALA A 752 -42.92 -5.90 3.67
C ALA A 752 -43.98 -5.84 4.78
N ARG A 753 -44.74 -4.74 4.90
CA ARG A 753 -45.81 -4.61 5.88
C ARG A 753 -47.15 -5.18 5.42
N GLU A 754 -47.45 -5.09 4.12
CA GLU A 754 -48.67 -5.61 3.54
C GLU A 754 -48.62 -7.15 3.42
N ASP A 755 -47.51 -7.70 3.01
CA ASP A 755 -47.29 -9.15 2.85
C ASP A 755 -45.84 -9.54 3.21
N PRO A 756 -45.57 -9.78 4.50
CA PRO A 756 -44.21 -10.13 4.94
C PRO A 756 -43.67 -11.47 4.38
N GLU A 757 -44.58 -12.42 4.10
CA GLU A 757 -44.19 -13.73 3.56
C GLU A 757 -44.07 -13.75 2.04
N GLY A 758 -44.82 -12.87 1.34
CA GLY A 758 -44.85 -12.77 -0.11
C GLY A 758 -43.84 -11.76 -0.67
N ALA A 759 -43.25 -10.90 0.15
CA ALA A 759 -42.30 -9.91 -0.28
C ALA A 759 -40.99 -10.59 -0.76
N LYS A 760 -40.89 -10.74 -2.08
CA LYS A 760 -39.81 -11.49 -2.74
C LYS A 760 -38.41 -11.02 -2.34
N TRP A 761 -38.24 -9.71 -2.16
CA TRP A 761 -36.95 -9.16 -1.76
C TRP A 761 -36.48 -9.56 -0.35
N ILE A 762 -37.42 -9.95 0.55
CA ILE A 762 -37.07 -10.46 1.89
C ILE A 762 -36.53 -11.88 1.76
N GLN A 763 -37.12 -12.69 0.89
CA GLN A 763 -36.67 -14.05 0.58
C GLN A 763 -35.30 -13.99 -0.13
N ASP A 764 -35.16 -13.08 -1.09
CA ASP A 764 -33.91 -12.87 -1.80
C ASP A 764 -32.80 -12.42 -0.82
N ALA A 765 -33.10 -11.53 0.12
CA ALA A 765 -32.13 -11.10 1.14
C ALA A 765 -31.70 -12.22 2.09
N ALA A 766 -32.61 -13.10 2.46
CA ALA A 766 -32.29 -14.30 3.27
C ALA A 766 -31.40 -15.27 2.49
N ASN A 767 -31.72 -15.52 1.21
CA ASN A 767 -30.88 -16.34 0.33
C ASN A 767 -29.48 -15.74 0.10
N TRP A 768 -29.37 -14.41 0.07
CA TRP A 768 -28.07 -13.73 -0.08
C TRP A 768 -27.21 -13.83 1.17
N ASP A 769 -27.83 -13.76 2.36
CA ASP A 769 -27.11 -13.98 3.61
C ASP A 769 -26.65 -15.45 3.69
N GLU A 770 -27.43 -16.41 3.17
CA GLU A 770 -27.05 -17.83 3.06
C GLU A 770 -26.00 -18.05 1.96
N GLU A 771 -26.11 -17.40 0.79
CA GLU A 771 -25.11 -17.44 -0.28
C GLU A 771 -23.81 -16.76 0.13
N GLU A 772 -23.88 -15.64 0.87
CA GLU A 772 -22.67 -14.96 1.40
C GLU A 772 -22.06 -15.76 2.55
N ALA A 773 -22.85 -16.48 3.34
CA ALA A 773 -22.38 -17.41 4.36
C ALA A 773 -21.77 -18.66 3.71
N ALA A 774 -22.42 -19.23 2.70
CA ALA A 774 -21.92 -20.37 1.93
C ALA A 774 -20.66 -19.99 1.12
N ALA A 775 -20.62 -18.80 0.53
CA ALA A 775 -19.41 -18.31 -0.14
C ALA A 775 -18.27 -18.06 0.85
N LYS A 776 -18.56 -17.64 2.07
CA LYS A 776 -17.57 -17.57 3.15
C LYS A 776 -17.16 -18.95 3.64
N GLU A 777 -18.10 -19.90 3.74
CA GLU A 777 -17.78 -21.30 4.04
C GLU A 777 -17.04 -21.96 2.88
N GLU A 778 -17.36 -21.69 1.60
CA GLU A 778 -16.58 -22.12 0.44
C GLU A 778 -15.23 -21.41 0.36
N GLU A 779 -15.17 -20.14 0.75
CA GLU A 779 -13.91 -19.39 0.90
C GLU A 779 -13.12 -19.94 2.09
N GLU A 780 -13.76 -20.25 3.21
CA GLU A 780 -13.15 -20.92 4.37
C GLU A 780 -12.82 -22.38 4.09
N GLU A 781 -13.63 -23.14 3.33
CA GLU A 781 -13.29 -24.49 2.85
C GLU A 781 -12.27 -24.45 1.71
N SER A 782 -12.32 -23.46 0.81
CA SER A 782 -11.27 -23.19 -0.16
C SER A 782 -10.01 -22.73 0.55
N TRP A 783 -10.14 -21.98 1.63
CA TRP A 783 -9.05 -21.61 2.52
C TRP A 783 -8.57 -22.81 3.34
N ALA A 784 -9.44 -23.70 3.80
CA ALA A 784 -9.09 -24.93 4.48
C ALA A 784 -8.45 -25.97 3.55
N ASN A 785 -8.83 -25.98 2.27
CA ASN A 785 -8.23 -26.81 1.21
C ASN A 785 -7.09 -26.10 0.44
N THR A 786 -6.79 -24.85 0.79
CA THR A 786 -5.59 -24.14 0.34
C THR A 786 -4.48 -24.36 1.36
N GLU A 787 -3.24 -24.04 1.03
CA GLU A 787 -2.12 -24.00 2.00
C GLU A 787 -2.37 -23.11 3.23
N MET A 788 -3.40 -22.30 3.20
CA MET A 788 -3.89 -21.54 4.34
C MET A 788 -4.67 -22.43 5.30
N GLY A 789 -5.44 -23.38 4.79
CA GLY A 789 -6.06 -24.43 5.60
C GLY A 789 -5.01 -25.40 6.14
N ASP A 790 -4.03 -25.78 5.33
CA ASP A 790 -2.91 -26.59 5.78
C ASP A 790 -2.03 -25.82 6.79
N LEU A 791 -1.85 -24.50 6.62
CA LEU A 791 -1.17 -23.64 7.60
C LEU A 791 -2.02 -23.39 8.84
N ALA A 792 -3.34 -23.29 8.68
CA ALA A 792 -4.28 -23.18 9.80
C ALA A 792 -4.46 -24.53 10.51
N ALA A 793 -4.43 -25.64 9.78
CA ALA A 793 -4.39 -26.99 10.35
C ALA A 793 -3.05 -27.26 11.04
N ASP A 794 -1.92 -26.90 10.44
CA ASP A 794 -0.59 -26.92 11.07
C ASP A 794 -0.52 -25.99 12.30
N MET A 795 -1.27 -24.86 12.26
CA MET A 795 -1.42 -23.97 13.42
C MET A 795 -2.30 -24.56 14.50
N LEU A 796 -3.44 -25.17 14.13
CA LEU A 796 -4.34 -25.85 15.06
C LEU A 796 -3.66 -27.06 15.70
N GLU A 797 -2.86 -27.80 14.97
CA GLU A 797 -2.11 -28.94 15.45
C GLU A 797 -0.92 -28.51 16.34
N ALA A 798 -0.25 -27.39 16.02
CA ALA A 798 0.80 -26.79 16.85
C ALA A 798 0.27 -26.13 18.12
N PHE A 799 -1.02 -25.78 18.16
CA PHE A 799 -1.69 -25.14 19.30
C PHE A 799 -2.81 -26.00 19.92
N SER A 800 -2.79 -27.32 19.78
CA SER A 800 -3.76 -28.25 20.37
C SER A 800 -3.82 -28.25 21.91
N GLY A 801 -3.73 -27.12 22.53
CA GLY A 801 -3.82 -26.86 23.98
C GLY A 801 -4.23 -25.44 24.35
N VAL A 802 -4.41 -24.54 23.37
CA VAL A 802 -4.87 -23.18 23.62
C VAL A 802 -6.28 -23.02 23.04
N GLU A 803 -7.27 -22.89 23.89
CA GLU A 803 -8.60 -22.46 23.48
C GLU A 803 -8.50 -21.07 22.84
N LEU A 804 -8.47 -21.00 21.53
CA LEU A 804 -8.67 -19.74 20.79
C LEU A 804 -10.09 -19.27 21.12
N PRO A 805 -10.29 -18.00 21.52
CA PRO A 805 -11.62 -17.46 21.64
C PRO A 805 -12.28 -17.60 20.27
N SER A 806 -13.28 -18.47 20.19
CA SER A 806 -14.10 -18.66 19.01
C SER A 806 -14.74 -17.32 18.67
N MET A 807 -14.22 -16.63 17.67
CA MET A 807 -15.01 -15.64 16.93
C MET A 807 -16.02 -16.40 16.06
N SER A 808 -16.86 -17.21 16.70
CA SER A 808 -18.07 -17.68 16.07
C SER A 808 -19.05 -16.51 16.04
N TYR A 809 -19.07 -15.79 14.96
CA TYR A 809 -20.30 -15.19 14.49
C TYR A 809 -21.19 -16.32 13.96
N ALA A 810 -21.54 -17.25 14.83
CA ALA A 810 -22.71 -18.09 14.58
C ALA A 810 -23.91 -17.15 14.63
N PRO A 811 -24.76 -17.09 13.60
CA PRO A 811 -26.00 -16.36 13.68
C PRO A 811 -26.78 -16.97 14.85
N LYS A 812 -26.96 -16.17 15.92
CA LYS A 812 -27.86 -16.55 17.01
C LYS A 812 -29.19 -16.83 16.35
N THR A 813 -29.68 -18.08 16.48
CA THR A 813 -31.00 -18.47 16.05
C THR A 813 -32.00 -17.40 16.41
N GLU A 814 -32.65 -16.84 15.41
CA GLU A 814 -33.54 -15.70 15.51
C GLU A 814 -34.70 -16.02 16.44
N SER A 815 -34.78 -15.33 17.58
CA SER A 815 -36.02 -15.16 18.26
C SER A 815 -36.84 -14.17 17.40
N ALA A 816 -37.93 -14.64 16.82
CA ALA A 816 -38.86 -13.81 16.04
C ALA A 816 -39.21 -12.58 16.87
N HIS A 817 -39.05 -11.36 16.30
CA HIS A 817 -39.49 -10.12 16.95
C HIS A 817 -41.02 -10.20 17.20
N PRO A 818 -41.55 -9.67 18.31
CA PRO A 818 -42.95 -9.73 18.63
C PRO A 818 -43.91 -9.23 17.53
N SER A 819 -43.45 -8.47 16.58
CA SER A 819 -44.20 -7.98 15.41
C SER A 819 -44.40 -8.99 14.28
N GLY A 820 -43.73 -10.15 14.30
CA GLY A 820 -43.75 -11.15 13.20
C GLY A 820 -42.98 -10.72 11.94
N MET A 821 -42.34 -9.57 11.95
CA MET A 821 -41.60 -9.05 10.80
C MET A 821 -40.19 -9.61 10.77
N PRO A 822 -39.64 -9.90 9.56
CA PRO A 822 -38.25 -10.29 9.37
C PRO A 822 -37.29 -9.20 9.83
N ARG A 823 -36.14 -9.61 10.39
CA ARG A 823 -35.13 -8.70 10.93
C ARG A 823 -34.60 -7.69 9.89
N VAL A 824 -34.45 -8.12 8.65
CA VAL A 824 -33.97 -7.27 7.55
C VAL A 824 -34.98 -6.15 7.25
N ALA A 825 -36.29 -6.42 7.30
CA ALA A 825 -37.31 -5.40 7.11
C ALA A 825 -37.32 -4.38 8.25
N LEU A 826 -37.15 -4.80 9.50
CA LEU A 826 -37.04 -3.93 10.65
C LEU A 826 -35.77 -3.05 10.60
N GLN A 827 -34.67 -3.60 10.11
CA GLN A 827 -33.43 -2.84 9.88
C GLN A 827 -33.64 -1.77 8.81
N LEU A 828 -34.30 -2.11 7.72
CA LEU A 828 -34.64 -1.16 6.67
C LEU A 828 -35.55 -0.04 7.21
N GLU A 829 -36.59 -0.38 7.97
CA GLU A 829 -37.49 0.62 8.59
C GLU A 829 -36.74 1.59 9.48
N ALA A 830 -35.93 1.09 10.40
CA ALA A 830 -35.16 1.91 11.33
C ALA A 830 -34.14 2.81 10.62
N ALA A 831 -33.46 2.29 9.60
CA ALA A 831 -32.52 3.08 8.81
C ALA A 831 -33.24 4.13 7.96
N LEU A 832 -34.36 3.76 7.31
CA LEU A 832 -35.11 4.66 6.46
C LEU A 832 -35.76 5.81 7.27
N GLU A 833 -36.25 5.53 8.46
CA GLU A 833 -36.75 6.58 9.37
C GLU A 833 -35.67 7.63 9.65
N GLN A 834 -34.45 7.20 9.95
CA GLN A 834 -33.32 8.11 10.15
C GLN A 834 -32.95 8.87 8.87
N VAL A 835 -32.97 8.22 7.70
CA VAL A 835 -32.77 8.88 6.41
C VAL A 835 -33.80 9.99 6.20
N LEU A 836 -35.07 9.70 6.38
CA LEU A 836 -36.13 10.67 6.17
C LEU A 836 -36.06 11.83 7.17
N VAL A 837 -35.83 11.56 8.45
CA VAL A 837 -35.68 12.62 9.47
C VAL A 837 -34.48 13.53 9.16
N ARG A 838 -33.31 12.95 8.88
CA ARG A 838 -32.11 13.74 8.54
C ARG A 838 -32.25 14.48 7.21
N SER A 839 -32.90 13.86 6.23
CA SER A 839 -33.18 14.51 4.95
C SER A 839 -34.13 15.69 5.10
N ALA A 840 -35.13 15.58 6.00
CA ALA A 840 -36.11 16.62 6.21
C ALA A 840 -35.58 17.79 7.07
N THR A 841 -34.68 17.50 8.03
CA THR A 841 -34.15 18.49 8.99
C THR A 841 -32.77 19.04 8.62
N GLY A 842 -32.01 18.37 7.76
CA GLY A 842 -30.65 18.73 7.36
C GLY A 842 -30.62 19.73 6.19
N GLY A 843 -29.54 20.52 6.14
CA GLY A 843 -29.30 21.51 5.09
C GLY A 843 -29.69 22.94 5.51
N SER A 844 -28.85 23.92 5.17
CA SER A 844 -29.20 25.31 5.32
C SER A 844 -30.36 25.68 4.36
N ALA A 845 -31.33 26.45 4.81
CA ALA A 845 -32.57 26.76 4.09
C ALA A 845 -32.39 27.44 2.70
N GLY A 846 -31.15 27.69 2.25
CA GLY A 846 -30.85 28.31 0.96
C GLY A 846 -30.30 27.38 -0.10
N GLU A 847 -29.85 26.13 0.25
CA GLU A 847 -29.13 25.25 -0.68
C GLU A 847 -30.01 24.20 -1.39
N ARG A 848 -31.18 23.89 -0.83
CA ARG A 848 -32.13 22.93 -1.42
C ARG A 848 -33.22 23.60 -2.20
N LYS A 849 -33.56 23.00 -3.33
CA LYS A 849 -34.78 23.41 -4.07
C LYS A 849 -36.02 23.13 -3.26
N VAL A 850 -36.93 24.12 -3.20
CA VAL A 850 -38.20 24.08 -2.47
C VAL A 850 -39.02 22.84 -2.76
N LYS A 851 -39.06 22.42 -4.04
CA LYS A 851 -39.77 21.20 -4.48
C LYS A 851 -39.17 19.92 -3.89
N GLU A 852 -37.83 19.83 -3.72
CA GLU A 852 -37.18 18.67 -3.13
C GLU A 852 -37.52 18.51 -1.65
N THR A 853 -37.57 19.62 -0.89
CA THR A 853 -37.92 19.59 0.53
C THR A 853 -39.39 19.18 0.74
N SER A 854 -40.30 19.68 -0.11
CA SER A 854 -41.72 19.30 -0.11
C SER A 854 -41.87 17.79 -0.39
N HIS A 855 -41.15 17.28 -1.37
CA HIS A 855 -41.21 15.87 -1.75
C HIS A 855 -40.69 14.94 -0.63
N ILE A 856 -39.60 15.31 0.06
CA ILE A 856 -39.08 14.55 1.20
C ILE A 856 -40.12 14.47 2.34
N TRP A 857 -40.81 15.60 2.66
CA TRP A 857 -41.86 15.60 3.66
C TRP A 857 -43.06 14.75 3.22
N ALA A 858 -43.38 14.70 1.92
CA ALA A 858 -44.43 13.84 1.40
C ALA A 858 -44.06 12.35 1.56
N LEU A 859 -42.84 11.96 1.27
CA LEU A 859 -42.32 10.60 1.47
C LEU A 859 -42.29 10.22 2.99
N MET A 860 -41.97 11.19 3.85
CA MET A 860 -42.03 10.98 5.29
C MET A 860 -43.48 10.70 5.72
N ALA A 861 -44.42 11.46 5.21
CA ALA A 861 -45.86 11.27 5.53
C ALA A 861 -46.37 9.91 5.06
N GLU A 862 -45.97 9.48 3.87
CA GLU A 862 -46.28 8.16 3.33
C GLU A 862 -45.69 7.04 4.20
N PHE A 863 -44.40 7.14 4.54
CA PHE A 863 -43.72 6.20 5.43
C PHE A 863 -44.41 6.09 6.81
N LYS A 864 -44.77 7.24 7.44
CA LYS A 864 -45.48 7.27 8.70
C LYS A 864 -46.89 6.69 8.61
N THR A 865 -47.55 6.84 7.48
CA THR A 865 -48.85 6.19 7.21
C THR A 865 -48.71 4.66 7.14
N ILE A 866 -47.64 4.17 6.48
CA ILE A 866 -47.32 2.71 6.39
C ILE A 866 -47.06 2.17 7.80
N LEU A 867 -46.41 2.93 8.66
CA LEU A 867 -46.15 2.53 10.06
C LEU A 867 -47.37 2.63 10.97
N GLY A 868 -48.52 3.14 10.48
CA GLY A 868 -49.72 3.34 11.27
C GLY A 868 -49.67 4.56 12.21
N GLN A 869 -48.67 5.44 12.03
CA GLN A 869 -48.44 6.65 12.84
C GLN A 869 -49.18 7.84 12.20
N HIS A 870 -50.50 7.81 12.16
CA HIS A 870 -51.33 8.75 11.37
C HIS A 870 -51.23 10.21 11.84
N GLU A 871 -50.99 10.47 13.13
CA GLU A 871 -50.80 11.84 13.65
C GLU A 871 -49.49 12.45 13.12
N GLU A 872 -48.40 11.68 13.16
CA GLU A 872 -47.08 12.11 12.60
C GLU A 872 -47.15 12.25 11.09
N ALA A 873 -47.91 11.38 10.41
CA ALA A 873 -48.14 11.46 8.98
C ALA A 873 -48.88 12.76 8.59
N THR A 874 -49.87 13.17 9.41
CA THR A 874 -50.60 14.43 9.21
C THR A 874 -49.69 15.63 9.39
N ASP A 875 -48.83 15.64 10.40
CA ASP A 875 -47.84 16.70 10.62
C ASP A 875 -46.83 16.78 9.46
N ALA A 876 -46.36 15.64 8.98
CA ALA A 876 -45.45 15.58 7.84
C ALA A 876 -46.11 16.05 6.51
N ARG A 877 -47.38 15.73 6.29
CA ARG A 877 -48.15 16.24 5.13
C ARG A 877 -48.29 17.78 5.20
N LEU A 878 -48.61 18.32 6.37
CA LEU A 878 -48.68 19.79 6.58
C LEU A 878 -47.31 20.44 6.32
N LYS A 879 -46.21 19.81 6.77
CA LYS A 879 -44.85 20.32 6.50
C LYS A 879 -44.47 20.25 5.03
N SER A 880 -44.93 19.21 4.30
CA SER A 880 -44.72 19.08 2.86
C SER A 880 -45.33 20.27 2.10
N VAL A 881 -46.59 20.60 2.41
CA VAL A 881 -47.28 21.75 1.77
C VAL A 881 -46.67 23.09 2.20
N ARG A 882 -46.33 23.24 3.48
CA ARG A 882 -45.67 24.48 3.98
C ARG A 882 -44.28 24.68 3.38
N ALA A 883 -43.58 23.61 3.04
CA ALA A 883 -42.27 23.72 2.35
C ALA A 883 -42.37 24.41 0.99
N LEU A 884 -43.55 24.40 0.36
CA LEU A 884 -43.81 25.14 -0.87
C LEU A 884 -44.07 26.62 -0.65
N ASP A 885 -44.16 27.07 0.62
CA ASP A 885 -44.48 28.48 1.00
C ASP A 885 -43.45 29.50 0.46
N SER A 886 -42.22 29.05 0.20
CA SER A 886 -41.15 29.87 -0.41
C SER A 886 -41.29 30.05 -1.93
N SER A 887 -42.24 29.36 -2.59
CA SER A 887 -42.42 29.38 -4.07
C SER A 887 -43.05 30.69 -4.61
N GLY A 888 -43.39 31.65 -3.73
CA GLY A 888 -44.03 32.90 -4.19
C GLY A 888 -45.54 32.83 -4.36
N TRP A 889 -46.16 31.71 -4.02
CA TRP A 889 -47.59 31.43 -4.17
C TRP A 889 -48.52 32.51 -3.60
N ARG A 890 -48.03 33.35 -2.65
CA ARG A 890 -48.75 34.47 -2.08
C ARG A 890 -48.82 35.71 -2.99
N ARG A 891 -48.14 35.69 -4.14
CA ARG A 891 -47.99 36.86 -5.00
C ARG A 891 -48.45 36.59 -6.46
N ASP A 892 -48.40 35.36 -6.90
CA ASP A 892 -48.63 34.92 -8.25
C ASP A 892 -49.78 33.89 -8.29
N ILE A 893 -50.74 34.06 -9.21
CA ILE A 893 -51.91 33.22 -9.29
C ILE A 893 -51.60 31.80 -9.74
N GLU A 894 -50.67 31.60 -10.66
CA GLU A 894 -50.26 30.29 -11.14
C GLU A 894 -49.60 29.48 -10.01
N SER A 895 -48.71 30.13 -9.23
CA SER A 895 -48.10 29.52 -8.05
C SER A 895 -49.10 29.24 -6.93
N TYR A 896 -50.16 30.07 -6.83
CA TYR A 896 -51.28 29.87 -5.88
C TYR A 896 -52.10 28.65 -6.27
N GLU A 897 -52.37 28.43 -7.57
CA GLU A 897 -53.08 27.27 -8.05
C GLU A 897 -52.30 25.97 -7.81
N ASP A 898 -50.97 25.93 -8.06
CA ASP A 898 -50.10 24.79 -7.74
C ASP A 898 -50.14 24.47 -6.23
N TYR A 899 -50.05 25.49 -5.38
CA TYR A 899 -50.13 25.36 -3.92
C TYR A 899 -51.50 24.84 -3.45
N ALA A 900 -52.57 25.32 -4.06
CA ALA A 900 -53.95 24.89 -3.77
C ALA A 900 -54.15 23.40 -4.16
N VAL A 901 -53.62 22.97 -5.31
CA VAL A 901 -53.64 21.56 -5.72
C VAL A 901 -52.95 20.67 -4.69
N ALA A 902 -51.74 21.04 -4.26
CA ALA A 902 -51.00 20.31 -3.23
C ALA A 902 -51.77 20.29 -1.90
N THR A 903 -52.37 21.40 -1.49
CA THR A 903 -53.23 21.51 -0.30
C THR A 903 -54.46 20.61 -0.38
N LYS A 904 -55.14 20.55 -1.53
CA LYS A 904 -56.28 19.68 -1.77
C LYS A 904 -55.95 18.19 -1.59
N PHE A 905 -54.82 17.74 -2.18
CA PHE A 905 -54.39 16.37 -1.99
C PHE A 905 -54.12 16.02 -0.53
N MET A 906 -53.41 16.91 0.20
CA MET A 906 -53.14 16.78 1.63
C MET A 906 -54.43 16.69 2.46
N VAL A 907 -55.40 17.62 2.24
CA VAL A 907 -56.67 17.67 2.97
C VAL A 907 -57.50 16.42 2.75
N ASN A 908 -57.62 15.96 1.52
CA ASN A 908 -58.34 14.73 1.19
C ASN A 908 -57.73 13.50 1.86
N ALA A 909 -56.39 13.38 1.87
CA ALA A 909 -55.73 12.27 2.51
C ALA A 909 -55.93 12.25 4.05
N VAL A 910 -55.84 13.41 4.70
CA VAL A 910 -56.07 13.53 6.15
C VAL A 910 -57.53 13.33 6.50
N MET A 911 -58.44 13.87 5.74
CA MET A 911 -59.89 13.66 5.94
C MET A 911 -60.28 12.17 5.80
N SER A 912 -59.67 11.43 4.86
CA SER A 912 -59.86 9.97 4.74
C SER A 912 -59.38 9.22 5.98
N ASP A 913 -58.25 9.66 6.59
CA ASP A 913 -57.75 9.07 7.83
C ASP A 913 -58.63 9.40 9.03
N ILE A 914 -59.20 10.61 9.12
CA ILE A 914 -60.17 11.02 10.16
C ILE A 914 -61.51 10.22 9.99
N GLU A 915 -62.07 10.14 8.78
CA GLU A 915 -63.32 9.42 8.50
C GLU A 915 -63.19 7.89 8.81
N ALA A 916 -61.96 7.34 8.63
CA ALA A 916 -61.65 5.96 8.95
C ALA A 916 -61.31 5.75 10.45
N GLY A 917 -61.33 6.76 11.30
CA GLY A 917 -61.04 6.65 12.71
C GLY A 917 -59.56 6.36 13.01
N ARG A 918 -58.67 6.59 12.03
CA ARG A 918 -57.24 6.29 12.15
C ARG A 918 -56.39 7.40 12.79
N GLY A 919 -56.98 8.53 13.11
CA GLY A 919 -56.34 9.68 13.71
C GLY A 919 -56.17 10.82 12.68
N GLY A 920 -55.72 11.96 13.11
CA GLY A 920 -55.56 13.19 12.31
C GLY A 920 -56.21 14.39 13.01
N SER A 921 -55.71 15.60 12.79
CA SER A 921 -56.22 16.81 13.42
C SER A 921 -57.01 17.68 12.46
N ALA A 922 -58.33 17.64 12.55
CA ALA A 922 -59.22 18.52 11.78
C ALA A 922 -58.95 20.00 12.05
N ASP A 923 -58.53 20.35 13.27
CA ASP A 923 -58.24 21.74 13.64
C ASP A 923 -56.99 22.26 12.93
N SER A 924 -55.98 21.43 12.77
CA SER A 924 -54.75 21.79 12.02
C SER A 924 -55.05 22.03 10.54
N LEU A 925 -55.92 21.23 9.95
CA LEU A 925 -56.38 21.41 8.56
C LEU A 925 -57.19 22.68 8.39
N ARG A 926 -58.12 22.93 9.33
CA ARG A 926 -58.98 24.12 9.34
C ARG A 926 -58.12 25.40 9.42
N LEU A 927 -57.08 25.38 10.27
CA LEU A 927 -56.20 26.52 10.44
C LEU A 927 -55.38 26.79 9.17
N HIS A 928 -54.89 25.74 8.54
CA HIS A 928 -54.13 25.81 7.28
C HIS A 928 -55.03 26.32 6.14
N LEU A 929 -56.20 25.75 5.93
CA LEU A 929 -57.16 26.18 4.90
C LEU A 929 -57.62 27.63 5.07
N LYS A 930 -57.89 28.06 6.34
CA LYS A 930 -58.19 29.47 6.60
C LYS A 930 -57.06 30.40 6.17
N SER A 931 -55.81 29.96 6.33
CA SER A 931 -54.64 30.75 5.89
C SER A 931 -54.59 30.86 4.36
N VAL A 932 -54.85 29.78 3.65
CA VAL A 932 -54.83 29.74 2.18
C VAL A 932 -55.95 30.57 1.58
N VAL A 933 -57.20 30.43 2.08
CA VAL A 933 -58.35 31.23 1.64
C VAL A 933 -58.12 32.72 1.90
N LYS A 934 -57.63 33.07 3.08
CA LYS A 934 -57.36 34.49 3.45
C LYS A 934 -56.25 35.11 2.55
N VAL A 935 -55.30 34.35 2.06
CA VAL A 935 -54.33 34.84 1.07
C VAL A 935 -55.00 35.08 -0.26
N GLY A 936 -55.84 34.18 -0.73
CA GLY A 936 -56.65 34.37 -1.95
C GLY A 936 -57.49 35.64 -1.89
N GLU A 937 -58.23 35.89 -0.80
CA GLU A 937 -59.00 37.11 -0.58
C GLU A 937 -58.12 38.36 -0.63
N LYS A 938 -57.00 38.34 0.05
CA LYS A 938 -56.11 39.51 0.19
C LYS A 938 -55.42 39.86 -1.17
N GLN A 939 -55.18 38.89 -2.00
CA GLN A 939 -54.51 39.08 -3.30
C GLN A 939 -55.46 39.23 -4.51
N GLY A 940 -56.76 39.09 -4.27
CA GLY A 940 -57.80 39.20 -5.28
C GLY A 940 -57.88 37.96 -6.20
N PHE A 941 -57.57 36.77 -5.71
CA PHE A 941 -57.69 35.52 -6.46
C PHE A 941 -59.07 34.86 -6.31
N GLU A 942 -60.09 35.58 -5.87
CA GLU A 942 -61.43 35.09 -5.60
C GLU A 942 -62.14 34.49 -6.82
N GLU A 943 -61.82 34.93 -8.03
CA GLU A 943 -62.33 34.41 -9.27
C GLU A 943 -61.70 33.12 -9.75
N SER A 944 -60.61 32.62 -9.09
CA SER A 944 -59.93 31.38 -9.49
C SER A 944 -60.67 30.13 -9.03
N ASP A 945 -60.62 29.10 -9.85
CA ASP A 945 -61.18 27.79 -9.49
C ASP A 945 -60.49 27.20 -8.24
N ALA A 946 -59.22 27.50 -8.05
CA ALA A 946 -58.42 27.12 -6.88
C ALA A 946 -58.97 27.72 -5.61
N TYR A 947 -59.28 29.00 -5.57
CA TYR A 947 -59.91 29.67 -4.41
C TYR A 947 -61.27 29.05 -4.06
N THR A 948 -62.14 28.83 -5.07
CA THR A 948 -63.44 28.20 -4.85
C THR A 948 -63.34 26.80 -4.28
N GLN A 949 -62.34 26.00 -4.71
CA GLN A 949 -62.09 24.69 -4.17
C GLN A 949 -61.57 24.76 -2.73
N MET A 950 -60.69 25.70 -2.40
CA MET A 950 -60.17 25.86 -1.03
C MET A 950 -61.26 26.30 -0.05
N SER A 951 -62.17 27.19 -0.46
CA SER A 951 -63.31 27.63 0.33
C SER A 951 -64.29 26.48 0.59
N SER A 952 -64.60 25.69 -0.42
CA SER A 952 -65.49 24.51 -0.26
C SER A 952 -64.89 23.43 0.65
N LEU A 953 -63.58 23.22 0.57
CA LEU A 953 -62.85 22.30 1.47
C LEU A 953 -62.83 22.83 2.90
N LEU A 954 -62.71 24.13 3.10
CA LEU A 954 -62.77 24.75 4.42
C LEU A 954 -64.15 24.56 5.07
N GLU A 955 -65.25 24.71 4.30
CA GLU A 955 -66.61 24.44 4.77
C GLU A 955 -66.77 22.95 5.18
N LYS A 956 -66.28 22.03 4.30
CA LYS A 956 -66.32 20.59 4.55
C LYS A 956 -65.54 20.22 5.84
N VAL A 957 -64.34 20.71 6.02
CA VAL A 957 -63.52 20.46 7.22
C VAL A 957 -64.09 21.14 8.49
N SER A 958 -64.90 22.21 8.30
CA SER A 958 -65.52 22.90 9.41
C SER A 958 -66.83 22.25 9.89
N SER A 959 -67.45 21.42 9.05
CA SER A 959 -68.60 20.63 9.38
C SER A 959 -68.30 19.23 9.98
N THR A 960 -67.09 18.81 9.87
CA THR A 960 -66.53 17.61 10.51
C THR A 960 -65.95 17.96 11.88
#